data_86383b472ea07a7cddbf3c374b114875
#
_entry.id   86383b472ea07a7cddbf3c374b114875
#
_cell.length_a   1.000
_cell.length_b   1.000
_cell.length_c   1.000
_cell.angle_alpha   90.00
_cell.angle_beta   90.00
_cell.angle_gamma   90.00
#
_symmetry.space_group_name_H-M   'P 1'
#
loop_
_entity.id
_entity.type
_entity.pdbx_description
1 polymer ?
#
loop_
_entity_poly.entity_id
_entity_poly.type
_entity_poly.pdbx_seq_one_letter_code
_entity_poly.pdbx_strand_id
1 'polypeptide(L)'
;PHETGPDIVISQHYPVLVPEHRGDVLLAMFFWEESLIPQATIDGLNASFKAVLAPSSFVAKALIDSGLSIPVARVGFAPELSRFAAMVRTPAAHRQPFVFLHVSSCFPRKGIPALLAAYVGAFRRGDPVRLVIKGFANPHNDTAAQVAAIRLADPDAPAIEVVERDMAQTELLALYEAADAMVLPTHGEGFNLPAAEALACGLPLIVTGHGGHMDFCDASNARLVAYRFAPSGSHLATAGSVWVEPDVADLAAAMTEAVAGRADIGARAEAGRANIGQLFAPAAFAQRVAEAAVARLVMPPDRPMHLAVISSWGVRCGVAEYSRFLVEAMRLADPSLRITIVADKRSPAAAGGEADLAVAPSWQAGARDPQDALRRAIAGADPDAIIVQHQPGLIPWGTLGVLLHDLVDACRPLIVTLHNTRHLLDVDEAERCCALDGLGLAARVIVHTVADLNRLKTLGLTGNVTLLPQGAPEPAGVRATRALTGTQAALIGCCGFFLPGKGVGQLIEAMGHLKARWPKARLRLVNADYGSEDSIAEIAACRDAATALGVAESIEWNTAFLPIDELREKLGECDAVVLPYQDTKEASSAALRTALAAGVCVAVTPIPIFDEAAQAVFRLPGTTPHLIADGLNDLLADQALRTRTQAGAASWLEDRAWSRIGRQMVGMLRGLAR
;
A
#
# COMPACT_ATOMS: atom_id res chain seq x y z
N PRO A 1 -33.30 -16.57 -40.98
CA PRO A 1 -32.74 -15.48 -40.18
C PRO A 1 -32.04 -16.16 -39.02
N HIS A 2 -30.70 -16.17 -39.05
CA HIS A 2 -29.93 -16.56 -37.87
C HIS A 2 -30.18 -15.42 -36.85
N GLU A 3 -30.85 -15.71 -35.75
CA GLU A 3 -30.84 -14.86 -34.58
C GLU A 3 -29.37 -14.80 -34.15
N THR A 4 -28.68 -13.76 -34.59
CA THR A 4 -27.34 -13.43 -34.09
C THR A 4 -27.53 -12.98 -32.65
N GLY A 5 -27.10 -13.81 -31.70
CA GLY A 5 -27.01 -13.41 -30.30
C GLY A 5 -26.10 -12.18 -30.17
N PRO A 6 -26.03 -11.57 -28.96
CA PRO A 6 -25.21 -10.41 -28.76
C PRO A 6 -23.74 -10.70 -29.05
N ASP A 7 -23.06 -9.74 -29.68
CA ASP A 7 -21.65 -9.83 -30.01
C ASP A 7 -20.80 -9.45 -28.80
N ILE A 8 -20.07 -10.43 -28.25
CA ILE A 8 -19.23 -10.26 -27.06
C ILE A 8 -17.77 -10.36 -27.46
N VAL A 9 -17.01 -9.31 -27.21
CA VAL A 9 -15.58 -9.24 -27.49
C VAL A 9 -14.80 -9.22 -26.18
N ILE A 10 -13.80 -10.11 -26.05
CA ILE A 10 -12.90 -10.16 -24.90
C ILE A 10 -11.48 -9.80 -25.36
N SER A 11 -10.95 -8.68 -24.86
CA SER A 11 -9.55 -8.31 -25.05
C SER A 11 -8.70 -8.95 -23.94
N GLN A 12 -7.89 -9.94 -24.31
CA GLN A 12 -7.00 -10.64 -23.36
C GLN A 12 -5.55 -10.26 -23.65
N HIS A 13 -5.12 -9.10 -23.17
CA HIS A 13 -3.77 -8.60 -23.39
C HIS A 13 -3.35 -7.60 -22.32
N TYR A 14 -2.04 -7.54 -22.02
CA TYR A 14 -1.42 -6.43 -21.29
C TYR A 14 -0.16 -5.97 -22.04
N PRO A 15 0.06 -4.66 -22.28
CA PRO A 15 -0.86 -3.54 -22.03
C PRO A 15 -2.23 -3.75 -22.65
N VAL A 16 -3.29 -3.23 -21.99
CA VAL A 16 -4.67 -3.41 -22.42
C VAL A 16 -4.89 -2.75 -23.78
N LEU A 17 -5.34 -3.52 -24.75
CA LEU A 17 -5.63 -3.05 -26.12
C LEU A 17 -7.14 -2.93 -26.33
N VAL A 18 -7.57 -1.80 -26.89
CA VAL A 18 -8.95 -1.62 -27.33
C VAL A 18 -9.00 -2.07 -28.79
N PRO A 19 -9.71 -3.19 -29.11
CA PRO A 19 -9.81 -3.68 -30.48
C PRO A 19 -10.66 -2.73 -31.36
N GLU A 20 -10.44 -2.76 -32.67
CA GLU A 20 -11.25 -1.98 -33.62
C GLU A 20 -12.72 -2.41 -33.59
N HIS A 21 -12.95 -3.72 -33.59
CA HIS A 21 -14.27 -4.32 -33.40
C HIS A 21 -14.57 -4.44 -31.90
N ARG A 22 -15.64 -3.79 -31.44
CA ARG A 22 -15.98 -3.72 -30.00
C ARG A 22 -17.16 -4.59 -29.60
N GLY A 23 -17.94 -5.07 -30.57
CA GLY A 23 -19.19 -5.81 -30.32
C GLY A 23 -20.23 -4.99 -29.53
N ASP A 24 -21.25 -5.67 -29.05
CA ASP A 24 -22.25 -5.11 -28.13
C ASP A 24 -21.71 -4.99 -26.70
N VAL A 25 -20.83 -5.91 -26.31
CA VAL A 25 -20.16 -5.91 -25.00
C VAL A 25 -18.66 -6.13 -25.18
N LEU A 26 -17.86 -5.14 -24.77
CA LEU A 26 -16.40 -5.23 -24.76
C LEU A 26 -15.91 -5.47 -23.31
N LEU A 27 -15.21 -6.58 -23.10
CA LEU A 27 -14.65 -7.00 -21.81
C LEU A 27 -13.12 -7.04 -21.89
N ALA A 28 -12.44 -6.72 -20.79
CA ALA A 28 -11.01 -6.88 -20.66
C ALA A 28 -10.69 -8.07 -19.72
N MET A 29 -9.60 -8.78 -19.98
CA MET A 29 -9.04 -9.79 -19.10
C MET A 29 -7.51 -9.72 -19.17
N PHE A 30 -6.82 -9.63 -18.03
CA PHE A 30 -5.36 -9.68 -17.97
C PHE A 30 -4.89 -10.11 -16.56
N PHE A 31 -3.63 -10.51 -16.47
CA PHE A 31 -2.97 -10.80 -15.20
C PHE A 31 -2.28 -9.56 -14.68
N TRP A 32 -2.27 -9.42 -13.35
CA TRP A 32 -1.58 -8.33 -12.68
C TRP A 32 -0.99 -8.81 -11.35
N GLU A 33 0.21 -8.37 -11.00
CA GLU A 33 0.98 -8.99 -9.94
C GLU A 33 1.29 -8.07 -8.76
N GLU A 34 0.88 -6.80 -8.81
CA GLU A 34 1.10 -5.81 -7.76
C GLU A 34 -0.21 -5.30 -7.16
N SER A 35 -0.11 -4.56 -6.05
CA SER A 35 -1.30 -4.06 -5.35
C SER A 35 -2.05 -2.97 -6.11
N LEU A 36 -1.35 -2.19 -6.95
CA LEU A 36 -1.93 -1.12 -7.75
C LEU A 36 -1.60 -1.27 -9.23
N ILE A 37 -2.56 -0.89 -10.07
CA ILE A 37 -2.45 -0.85 -11.53
C ILE A 37 -2.17 0.62 -11.94
N PRO A 38 -1.33 0.88 -12.97
CA PRO A 38 -1.07 2.23 -13.45
C PRO A 38 -2.35 2.99 -13.79
N GLN A 39 -2.45 4.25 -13.37
CA GLN A 39 -3.66 5.06 -13.53
C GLN A 39 -4.12 5.16 -14.99
N ALA A 40 -3.19 5.30 -15.94
CA ALA A 40 -3.51 5.34 -17.36
C ALA A 40 -4.24 4.06 -17.85
N THR A 41 -3.88 2.90 -17.30
CA THR A 41 -4.57 1.63 -17.60
C THR A 41 -5.99 1.66 -17.02
N ILE A 42 -6.16 2.09 -15.78
CA ILE A 42 -7.48 2.21 -15.13
C ILE A 42 -8.38 3.19 -15.89
N ASP A 43 -7.85 4.35 -16.29
CA ASP A 43 -8.60 5.35 -17.07
C ASP A 43 -9.04 4.77 -18.44
N GLY A 44 -8.15 4.06 -19.12
CA GLY A 44 -8.45 3.38 -20.38
C GLY A 44 -9.53 2.30 -20.24
N LEU A 45 -9.48 1.51 -19.16
CA LEU A 45 -10.50 0.50 -18.84
C LEU A 45 -11.86 1.16 -18.57
N ASN A 46 -11.90 2.17 -17.70
CA ASN A 46 -13.12 2.90 -17.36
C ASN A 46 -13.77 3.57 -18.58
N ALA A 47 -12.95 4.06 -19.52
CA ALA A 47 -13.44 4.77 -20.72
C ALA A 47 -13.94 3.83 -21.83
N SER A 48 -13.41 2.60 -21.94
CA SER A 48 -13.58 1.79 -23.15
C SER A 48 -14.29 0.46 -22.92
N PHE A 49 -14.27 -0.09 -21.72
CA PHE A 49 -14.78 -1.42 -21.44
C PHE A 49 -16.08 -1.41 -20.62
N LYS A 50 -16.86 -2.48 -20.73
CA LYS A 50 -18.11 -2.65 -19.95
C LYS A 50 -17.86 -3.35 -18.61
N ALA A 51 -16.83 -4.20 -18.54
CA ALA A 51 -16.37 -4.85 -17.32
C ALA A 51 -14.96 -5.41 -17.50
N VAL A 52 -14.34 -5.80 -16.37
CA VAL A 52 -13.09 -6.56 -16.36
C VAL A 52 -13.33 -7.94 -15.76
N LEU A 53 -12.83 -8.96 -16.45
CA LEU A 53 -12.82 -10.36 -16.02
C LEU A 53 -11.53 -10.60 -15.22
N ALA A 54 -11.63 -10.75 -13.92
CA ALA A 54 -10.47 -10.98 -13.07
C ALA A 54 -10.12 -12.47 -12.98
N PRO A 55 -8.86 -12.87 -13.25
CA PRO A 55 -8.41 -14.26 -13.18
C PRO A 55 -8.24 -14.75 -11.73
N SER A 56 -8.23 -13.87 -10.75
CA SER A 56 -8.11 -14.21 -9.32
C SER A 56 -8.72 -13.14 -8.43
N SER A 57 -8.95 -13.51 -7.17
CA SER A 57 -9.38 -12.55 -6.12
C SER A 57 -8.37 -11.43 -5.92
N PHE A 58 -7.07 -11.74 -6.03
CA PHE A 58 -5.99 -10.75 -5.95
C PHE A 58 -6.09 -9.69 -7.05
N VAL A 59 -6.28 -10.11 -8.32
CA VAL A 59 -6.43 -9.18 -9.45
C VAL A 59 -7.71 -8.37 -9.32
N ALA A 60 -8.83 -8.99 -8.91
CA ALA A 60 -10.08 -8.26 -8.67
C ALA A 60 -9.91 -7.16 -7.61
N LYS A 61 -9.20 -7.49 -6.51
CA LYS A 61 -8.88 -6.51 -5.48
C LYS A 61 -7.99 -5.38 -6.02
N ALA A 62 -6.92 -5.71 -6.73
CA ALA A 62 -5.99 -4.71 -7.30
C ALA A 62 -6.71 -3.75 -8.27
N LEU A 63 -7.62 -4.24 -9.11
CA LEU A 63 -8.44 -3.43 -10.01
C LEU A 63 -9.30 -2.42 -9.25
N ILE A 64 -10.07 -2.89 -8.27
CA ILE A 64 -10.95 -2.04 -7.46
C ILE A 64 -10.13 -1.03 -6.65
N ASP A 65 -9.08 -1.49 -5.99
CA ASP A 65 -8.22 -0.65 -5.15
C ASP A 65 -7.47 0.43 -5.96
N SER A 66 -7.26 0.19 -7.26
CA SER A 66 -6.68 1.18 -8.19
C SER A 66 -7.69 2.21 -8.71
N GLY A 67 -8.97 2.11 -8.36
CA GLY A 67 -10.00 3.06 -8.77
C GLY A 67 -10.76 2.65 -10.03
N LEU A 68 -10.82 1.35 -10.34
CA LEU A 68 -11.70 0.87 -11.42
C LEU A 68 -13.16 1.08 -11.02
N SER A 69 -13.90 1.82 -11.85
CA SER A 69 -15.29 2.18 -11.61
C SER A 69 -16.30 1.33 -12.37
N ILE A 70 -15.84 0.56 -13.39
CA ILE A 70 -16.67 -0.41 -14.08
C ILE A 70 -16.65 -1.75 -13.31
N PRO A 71 -17.64 -2.62 -13.53
CA PRO A 71 -17.74 -3.89 -12.81
C PRO A 71 -16.54 -4.81 -12.99
N VAL A 72 -16.19 -5.52 -11.91
CA VAL A 72 -15.19 -6.60 -11.91
C VAL A 72 -15.90 -7.92 -11.68
N ALA A 73 -15.74 -8.88 -12.60
CA ALA A 73 -16.24 -10.24 -12.43
C ALA A 73 -15.07 -11.19 -12.15
N ARG A 74 -15.05 -11.82 -10.99
CA ARG A 74 -14.07 -12.87 -10.68
C ARG A 74 -14.46 -14.14 -11.40
N VAL A 75 -13.85 -14.40 -12.55
CA VAL A 75 -14.11 -15.58 -13.37
C VAL A 75 -13.12 -16.73 -13.13
N GLY A 76 -11.98 -16.44 -12.48
CA GLY A 76 -10.88 -17.36 -12.37
C GLY A 76 -10.11 -17.50 -13.68
N PHE A 77 -9.37 -18.58 -13.81
CA PHE A 77 -8.66 -18.96 -15.04
C PHE A 77 -8.70 -20.47 -15.21
N ALA A 78 -8.69 -20.97 -16.43
CA ALA A 78 -8.63 -22.39 -16.74
C ALA A 78 -7.38 -22.69 -17.58
N PRO A 79 -6.21 -22.89 -16.93
CA PRO A 79 -4.99 -23.26 -17.65
C PRO A 79 -5.08 -24.67 -18.20
N GLU A 80 -4.33 -24.94 -19.28
CA GLU A 80 -4.21 -26.29 -19.84
C GLU A 80 -3.30 -27.14 -18.96
N LEU A 81 -3.90 -27.94 -18.09
CA LEU A 81 -3.19 -28.77 -17.10
C LEU A 81 -3.25 -30.27 -17.41
N SER A 82 -3.90 -30.71 -18.52
CA SER A 82 -4.15 -32.14 -18.80
C SER A 82 -2.88 -32.98 -18.83
N ARG A 83 -1.79 -32.43 -19.36
CA ARG A 83 -0.47 -33.11 -19.44
C ARG A 83 0.18 -33.27 -18.07
N PHE A 84 0.06 -32.27 -17.21
CA PHE A 84 0.53 -32.34 -15.83
C PHE A 84 -0.31 -33.29 -14.99
N ALA A 85 -1.61 -33.25 -15.15
CA ALA A 85 -2.55 -34.16 -14.46
C ALA A 85 -2.38 -35.63 -14.88
N ALA A 86 -1.98 -35.89 -16.14
CA ALA A 86 -1.69 -37.23 -16.65
C ALA A 86 -0.34 -37.80 -16.17
N MET A 87 0.53 -36.99 -15.55
CA MET A 87 1.82 -37.47 -15.04
C MET A 87 1.63 -38.46 -13.89
N VAL A 88 2.28 -39.62 -14.01
CA VAL A 88 2.37 -40.60 -12.92
C VAL A 88 3.69 -40.43 -12.23
N ARG A 89 3.67 -39.65 -11.12
CA ARG A 89 4.88 -39.47 -10.32
C ARG A 89 5.08 -40.66 -9.39
N THR A 90 6.28 -41.22 -9.45
CA THR A 90 6.68 -42.21 -8.45
C THR A 90 7.14 -41.47 -7.20
N PRO A 91 6.52 -41.66 -6.03
CA PRO A 91 6.98 -41.04 -4.81
C PRO A 91 8.44 -41.40 -4.56
N ALA A 92 9.32 -40.41 -4.53
CA ALA A 92 10.75 -40.61 -4.40
C ALA A 92 11.14 -40.79 -2.93
N ALA A 93 10.58 -41.80 -2.25
CA ALA A 93 10.88 -42.08 -0.84
C ALA A 93 12.39 -42.21 -0.55
N HIS A 94 13.21 -42.51 -1.56
CA HIS A 94 14.65 -42.74 -1.41
C HIS A 94 15.53 -42.14 -2.53
N ARG A 95 14.96 -41.22 -3.37
CA ARG A 95 15.76 -40.57 -4.43
C ARG A 95 16.81 -39.62 -3.82
N GLN A 96 18.04 -39.71 -4.27
CA GLN A 96 19.13 -38.78 -3.95
C GLN A 96 19.79 -38.33 -5.24
N PRO A 97 20.13 -37.02 -5.39
CA PRO A 97 19.80 -35.94 -4.46
C PRO A 97 18.31 -35.59 -4.43
N PHE A 98 17.84 -34.92 -3.36
CA PHE A 98 16.52 -34.27 -3.33
C PHE A 98 16.54 -33.05 -4.25
N VAL A 99 15.61 -32.99 -5.20
CA VAL A 99 15.61 -31.95 -6.23
C VAL A 99 14.54 -30.90 -5.97
N PHE A 100 14.96 -29.68 -5.64
CA PHE A 100 14.11 -28.50 -5.64
C PHE A 100 14.02 -27.95 -7.07
N LEU A 101 12.83 -27.61 -7.52
CA LEU A 101 12.58 -26.99 -8.84
C LEU A 101 11.98 -25.60 -8.66
N HIS A 102 12.51 -24.63 -9.37
CA HIS A 102 11.88 -23.32 -9.57
C HIS A 102 11.65 -23.10 -11.06
N VAL A 103 10.44 -22.71 -11.45
CA VAL A 103 10.07 -22.41 -12.84
C VAL A 103 9.47 -21.03 -12.91
N SER A 104 10.09 -20.10 -13.61
CA SER A 104 9.56 -18.75 -13.77
C SER A 104 10.25 -17.96 -14.88
N SER A 105 9.79 -16.73 -15.14
CA SER A 105 10.49 -15.76 -15.98
C SER A 105 11.75 -15.17 -15.34
N CYS A 106 12.02 -15.44 -14.07
CA CYS A 106 13.09 -14.84 -13.27
C CYS A 106 13.07 -13.29 -13.24
N PHE A 107 11.91 -12.66 -13.47
CA PHE A 107 11.74 -11.23 -13.18
C PHE A 107 11.92 -10.96 -11.67
N PRO A 108 12.26 -9.72 -11.25
CA PRO A 108 12.48 -9.38 -9.84
C PRO A 108 11.36 -9.90 -8.90
N ARG A 109 10.09 -9.82 -9.32
CA ARG A 109 8.95 -10.31 -8.56
C ARG A 109 8.92 -11.83 -8.32
N LYS A 110 9.77 -12.61 -9.01
CA LYS A 110 9.82 -14.07 -8.86
C LYS A 110 10.66 -14.55 -7.67
N GLY A 111 11.35 -13.62 -6.98
CA GLY A 111 12.00 -13.88 -5.71
C GLY A 111 13.27 -14.72 -5.78
N ILE A 112 13.99 -14.68 -6.90
CA ILE A 112 15.27 -15.43 -7.06
C ILE A 112 16.26 -15.10 -5.94
N PRO A 113 16.49 -13.84 -5.55
CA PRO A 113 17.41 -13.54 -4.45
C PRO A 113 17.01 -14.21 -3.13
N ALA A 114 15.73 -14.23 -2.80
CA ALA A 114 15.21 -14.88 -1.59
C ALA A 114 15.37 -16.42 -1.66
N LEU A 115 15.10 -17.01 -2.84
CA LEU A 115 15.32 -18.45 -3.09
C LEU A 115 16.77 -18.85 -2.86
N LEU A 116 17.69 -18.12 -3.48
CA LEU A 116 19.13 -18.40 -3.39
C LEU A 116 19.62 -18.21 -1.96
N ALA A 117 19.23 -17.13 -1.28
CA ALA A 117 19.61 -16.87 0.11
C ALA A 117 19.10 -17.97 1.05
N ALA A 118 17.85 -18.41 0.91
CA ALA A 118 17.28 -19.49 1.71
C ALA A 118 17.99 -20.82 1.45
N TYR A 119 18.26 -21.16 0.19
CA TYR A 119 18.87 -22.42 -0.21
C TYR A 119 20.30 -22.55 0.29
N VAL A 120 21.15 -21.51 0.10
CA VAL A 120 22.54 -21.52 0.60
C VAL A 120 22.61 -21.34 2.11
N GLY A 121 21.59 -20.76 2.73
CA GLY A 121 21.43 -20.69 4.18
C GLY A 121 21.14 -22.06 4.83
N ALA A 122 20.33 -22.87 4.13
CA ALA A 122 19.84 -24.16 4.62
C ALA A 122 20.82 -25.33 4.33
N PHE A 123 21.55 -25.31 3.24
CA PHE A 123 22.34 -26.45 2.75
C PHE A 123 23.77 -26.09 2.45
N ARG A 124 24.63 -27.14 2.34
CA ARG A 124 26.07 -27.04 2.05
C ARG A 124 26.46 -28.01 0.93
N ARG A 125 27.66 -27.82 0.39
CA ARG A 125 28.31 -28.76 -0.53
C ARG A 125 28.41 -30.14 0.12
N GLY A 126 27.91 -31.16 -0.56
CA GLY A 126 27.89 -32.53 -0.05
C GLY A 126 26.57 -32.95 0.55
N ASP A 127 25.66 -32.04 0.86
CA ASP A 127 24.30 -32.39 1.17
C ASP A 127 23.63 -33.03 -0.05
N PRO A 128 22.80 -34.06 0.12
CA PRO A 128 22.17 -34.77 -0.98
C PRO A 128 20.97 -33.97 -1.53
N VAL A 129 21.19 -32.71 -1.91
CA VAL A 129 20.20 -31.77 -2.45
C VAL A 129 20.71 -31.11 -3.72
N ARG A 130 19.77 -30.70 -4.58
CA ARG A 130 20.03 -29.91 -5.79
C ARG A 130 18.91 -28.92 -6.04
N LEU A 131 19.24 -27.67 -6.37
CA LEU A 131 18.28 -26.66 -6.84
C LEU A 131 18.41 -26.52 -8.36
N VAL A 132 17.29 -26.68 -9.07
CA VAL A 132 17.16 -26.42 -10.51
C VAL A 132 16.29 -25.20 -10.72
N ILE A 133 16.82 -24.18 -11.37
CA ILE A 133 16.10 -22.94 -11.71
C ILE A 133 15.91 -22.92 -13.22
N LYS A 134 14.66 -23.08 -13.67
CA LYS A 134 14.25 -22.96 -15.07
C LYS A 134 13.71 -21.55 -15.31
N GLY A 135 14.46 -20.78 -16.07
CA GLY A 135 14.08 -19.45 -16.54
C GLY A 135 14.16 -19.33 -18.06
N PHE A 136 14.18 -18.10 -18.54
CA PHE A 136 14.52 -17.76 -19.92
C PHE A 136 15.25 -16.40 -19.95
N ALA A 137 16.02 -16.16 -21.00
CA ALA A 137 16.77 -14.93 -21.16
C ALA A 137 15.84 -13.73 -21.37
N ASN A 138 15.97 -12.72 -20.52
CA ASN A 138 15.26 -11.46 -20.64
C ASN A 138 16.06 -10.34 -19.92
N PRO A 139 15.79 -9.04 -20.18
CA PRO A 139 16.58 -7.94 -19.62
C PRO A 139 16.59 -7.84 -18.09
N HIS A 140 15.67 -8.52 -17.40
CA HIS A 140 15.53 -8.47 -15.95
C HIS A 140 15.98 -9.75 -15.25
N ASN A 141 16.47 -10.75 -16.01
CA ASN A 141 16.96 -12.00 -15.46
C ASN A 141 18.47 -11.98 -15.32
N ASP A 142 18.94 -11.89 -14.08
CA ASP A 142 20.34 -11.92 -13.69
C ASP A 142 20.72 -13.18 -12.88
N THR A 143 19.87 -14.21 -12.91
CA THR A 143 19.99 -15.44 -12.10
C THR A 143 21.35 -16.11 -12.26
N ALA A 144 21.85 -16.25 -13.50
CA ALA A 144 23.15 -16.87 -13.76
C ALA A 144 24.29 -16.07 -13.11
N ALA A 145 24.25 -14.74 -13.14
CA ALA A 145 25.22 -13.87 -12.50
C ALA A 145 25.19 -13.98 -10.97
N GLN A 146 23.99 -14.03 -10.37
CA GLN A 146 23.82 -14.24 -8.93
C GLN A 146 24.40 -15.59 -8.48
N VAL A 147 24.12 -16.67 -9.21
CA VAL A 147 24.67 -18.01 -8.91
C VAL A 147 26.19 -18.03 -9.07
N ALA A 148 26.75 -17.37 -10.08
CA ALA A 148 28.20 -17.25 -10.26
C ALA A 148 28.83 -16.49 -9.08
N ALA A 149 28.24 -15.40 -8.63
CA ALA A 149 28.69 -14.64 -7.47
C ALA A 149 28.69 -15.48 -6.17
N ILE A 150 27.63 -16.26 -5.94
CA ILE A 150 27.54 -17.19 -4.80
C ILE A 150 28.69 -18.21 -4.84
N ARG A 151 28.93 -18.86 -5.99
CA ARG A 151 30.01 -19.85 -6.14
C ARG A 151 31.40 -19.28 -5.91
N LEU A 152 31.59 -18.01 -6.28
CA LEU A 152 32.85 -17.30 -6.07
C LEU A 152 33.05 -16.94 -4.59
N ALA A 153 32.00 -16.51 -3.92
CA ALA A 153 32.03 -16.07 -2.51
C ALA A 153 32.04 -17.25 -1.52
N ASP A 154 31.39 -18.37 -1.84
CA ASP A 154 31.25 -19.55 -0.97
C ASP A 154 31.62 -20.84 -1.77
N PRO A 155 32.84 -21.36 -1.64
CA PRO A 155 33.22 -22.64 -2.24
C PRO A 155 32.44 -23.86 -1.73
N ASP A 156 31.80 -23.74 -0.56
CA ASP A 156 30.97 -24.78 0.04
C ASP A 156 29.47 -24.62 -0.24
N ALA A 157 29.11 -23.75 -1.20
CA ALA A 157 27.75 -23.59 -1.64
C ALA A 157 27.16 -24.90 -2.22
N PRO A 158 25.89 -25.21 -1.96
CA PRO A 158 25.24 -26.41 -2.45
C PRO A 158 25.04 -26.37 -3.99
N ALA A 159 24.67 -27.50 -4.59
CA ALA A 159 24.52 -27.63 -6.04
C ALA A 159 23.32 -26.81 -6.57
N ILE A 160 23.60 -25.85 -7.46
CA ILE A 160 22.59 -25.03 -8.15
C ILE A 160 22.78 -25.20 -9.66
N GLU A 161 21.70 -25.50 -10.36
CA GLU A 161 21.66 -25.58 -11.83
C GLU A 161 20.71 -24.50 -12.38
N VAL A 162 21.17 -23.74 -13.38
CA VAL A 162 20.36 -22.72 -14.07
C VAL A 162 20.14 -23.16 -15.51
N VAL A 163 18.87 -23.21 -15.93
CA VAL A 163 18.45 -23.62 -17.27
C VAL A 163 17.70 -22.46 -17.93
N GLU A 164 18.38 -21.71 -18.80
CA GLU A 164 17.82 -20.53 -19.49
C GLU A 164 17.49 -20.78 -20.97
N ARG A 165 17.85 -21.93 -21.50
CA ARG A 165 17.51 -22.30 -22.88
C ARG A 165 16.02 -22.56 -23.05
N ASP A 166 15.52 -22.33 -24.25
CA ASP A 166 14.19 -22.81 -24.63
C ASP A 166 14.11 -24.32 -24.56
N MET A 167 12.98 -24.83 -24.11
CA MET A 167 12.74 -26.24 -23.92
C MET A 167 11.46 -26.68 -24.63
N ALA A 168 11.49 -27.85 -25.23
CA ALA A 168 10.27 -28.50 -25.66
C ALA A 168 9.37 -28.83 -24.44
N GLN A 169 8.09 -28.89 -24.64
CA GLN A 169 7.15 -29.19 -23.55
C GLN A 169 7.45 -30.53 -22.85
N THR A 170 7.90 -31.53 -23.59
CA THR A 170 8.30 -32.81 -23.02
C THR A 170 9.51 -32.71 -22.10
N GLU A 171 10.46 -31.81 -22.41
CA GLU A 171 11.63 -31.55 -21.55
C GLU A 171 11.20 -30.81 -20.27
N LEU A 172 10.26 -29.86 -20.39
CA LEU A 172 9.69 -29.17 -19.23
C LEU A 172 8.97 -30.17 -18.30
N LEU A 173 8.13 -31.03 -18.82
CA LEU A 173 7.46 -32.08 -18.05
C LEU A 173 8.47 -33.00 -17.35
N ALA A 174 9.58 -33.34 -18.00
CA ALA A 174 10.64 -34.15 -17.39
C ALA A 174 11.31 -33.44 -16.18
N LEU A 175 11.40 -32.10 -16.17
CA LEU A 175 11.86 -31.37 -14.99
C LEU A 175 10.89 -31.51 -13.81
N TYR A 176 9.57 -31.39 -14.07
CA TYR A 176 8.56 -31.59 -13.03
C TYR A 176 8.54 -33.03 -12.51
N GLU A 177 8.75 -34.01 -13.37
CA GLU A 177 8.82 -35.43 -12.99
C GLU A 177 10.07 -35.72 -12.15
N ALA A 178 11.21 -35.11 -12.50
CA ALA A 178 12.49 -35.29 -11.80
C ALA A 178 12.55 -34.57 -10.45
N ALA A 179 11.72 -33.57 -10.21
CA ALA A 179 11.72 -32.77 -9.00
C ALA A 179 11.02 -33.44 -7.83
N ASP A 180 11.46 -33.17 -6.61
CA ASP A 180 10.86 -33.62 -5.34
C ASP A 180 9.97 -32.53 -4.70
N ALA A 181 10.28 -31.26 -4.92
CA ALA A 181 9.44 -30.13 -4.52
C ALA A 181 9.61 -28.92 -5.45
N MET A 182 8.52 -28.20 -5.68
CA MET A 182 8.52 -26.88 -6.33
C MET A 182 8.67 -25.79 -5.29
N VAL A 183 9.51 -24.77 -5.56
CA VAL A 183 9.73 -23.63 -4.64
C VAL A 183 9.51 -22.31 -5.38
N LEU A 184 8.51 -21.55 -4.98
CA LEU A 184 8.06 -20.32 -5.63
C LEU A 184 7.95 -19.17 -4.61
N PRO A 185 9.07 -18.58 -4.14
CA PRO A 185 9.07 -17.51 -3.15
C PRO A 185 8.80 -16.14 -3.80
N THR A 186 7.67 -16.02 -4.47
CA THR A 186 7.33 -14.86 -5.28
C THR A 186 6.96 -13.64 -4.43
N HIS A 187 7.26 -12.45 -4.90
CA HIS A 187 6.84 -11.17 -4.30
C HIS A 187 5.42 -10.77 -4.72
N GLY A 188 4.96 -11.21 -5.88
CA GLY A 188 3.64 -10.92 -6.42
C GLY A 188 3.26 -11.82 -7.59
N GLU A 189 2.01 -12.29 -7.57
CA GLU A 189 1.43 -13.17 -8.59
C GLU A 189 -0.04 -12.84 -8.83
N GLY A 190 -0.38 -12.68 -10.12
CA GLY A 190 -1.77 -12.54 -10.52
C GLY A 190 -2.53 -13.87 -10.55
N PHE A 191 -1.80 -14.99 -10.78
CA PHE A 191 -2.37 -16.35 -10.80
C PHE A 191 -1.35 -17.39 -10.30
N ASN A 192 -0.12 -17.38 -10.80
CA ASN A 192 0.95 -18.36 -10.54
C ASN A 192 0.73 -19.71 -11.25
N LEU A 193 0.88 -19.71 -12.56
CA LEU A 193 0.72 -20.93 -13.39
C LEU A 193 1.59 -22.11 -12.93
N PRO A 194 2.90 -21.94 -12.60
CA PRO A 194 3.73 -23.03 -12.11
C PRO A 194 3.22 -23.67 -10.80
N ALA A 195 2.56 -22.90 -9.95
CA ALA A 195 1.92 -23.47 -8.75
C ALA A 195 0.74 -24.39 -9.12
N ALA A 196 -0.10 -23.96 -10.07
CA ALA A 196 -1.20 -24.80 -10.56
C ALA A 196 -0.69 -26.08 -11.27
N GLU A 197 0.38 -25.97 -12.05
CA GLU A 197 1.05 -27.10 -12.72
C GLU A 197 1.63 -28.09 -11.69
N ALA A 198 2.30 -27.60 -10.65
CA ALA A 198 2.84 -28.41 -9.56
C ALA A 198 1.74 -29.20 -8.84
N LEU A 199 0.63 -28.53 -8.46
CA LEU A 199 -0.49 -29.19 -7.83
C LEU A 199 -1.13 -30.22 -8.77
N ALA A 200 -1.29 -29.90 -10.07
CA ALA A 200 -1.88 -30.81 -11.03
C ALA A 200 -1.10 -32.12 -11.19
N CYS A 201 0.22 -32.08 -11.15
CA CYS A 201 1.05 -33.29 -11.23
C CYS A 201 1.38 -33.92 -9.86
N GLY A 202 0.84 -33.37 -8.75
CA GLY A 202 1.13 -33.86 -7.40
C GLY A 202 2.59 -33.61 -6.98
N LEU A 203 3.20 -32.50 -7.44
CA LEU A 203 4.51 -32.04 -6.99
C LEU A 203 4.33 -31.21 -5.71
N PRO A 204 4.96 -31.59 -4.58
CA PRO A 204 4.95 -30.79 -3.37
C PRO A 204 5.33 -29.34 -3.63
N LEU A 205 4.55 -28.39 -3.05
CA LEU A 205 4.67 -26.98 -3.32
C LEU A 205 5.05 -26.18 -2.06
N ILE A 206 6.11 -25.39 -2.18
CA ILE A 206 6.51 -24.35 -1.21
C ILE A 206 6.30 -23.01 -1.92
N VAL A 207 5.43 -22.15 -1.40
CA VAL A 207 5.03 -20.91 -2.06
C VAL A 207 4.79 -19.78 -1.07
N THR A 208 5.04 -18.52 -1.44
CA THR A 208 4.70 -17.36 -0.59
C THR A 208 3.20 -17.33 -0.31
N GLY A 209 2.79 -17.11 0.93
CA GLY A 209 1.38 -17.08 1.35
C GLY A 209 0.61 -15.83 0.90
N HIS A 210 0.85 -15.31 -0.33
CA HIS A 210 0.21 -14.11 -0.85
C HIS A 210 0.20 -14.06 -2.39
N GLY A 211 -0.90 -13.64 -2.96
CA GLY A 211 -1.08 -13.46 -4.41
C GLY A 211 -2.26 -14.24 -4.97
N GLY A 212 -2.40 -14.25 -6.30
CA GLY A 212 -3.53 -14.89 -6.99
C GLY A 212 -3.64 -16.39 -6.80
N HIS A 213 -2.54 -17.07 -6.47
CA HIS A 213 -2.54 -18.50 -6.15
C HIS A 213 -3.21 -18.84 -4.82
N MET A 214 -3.46 -17.86 -3.95
CA MET A 214 -4.23 -18.09 -2.73
C MET A 214 -5.70 -18.47 -2.99
N ASP A 215 -6.19 -18.33 -4.22
CA ASP A 215 -7.49 -18.83 -4.63
C ASP A 215 -7.53 -20.38 -4.74
N PHE A 216 -6.38 -21.03 -4.79
CA PHE A 216 -6.26 -22.49 -4.93
C PHE A 216 -5.13 -23.12 -4.09
N CYS A 217 -4.31 -22.32 -3.43
CA CYS A 217 -3.28 -22.77 -2.48
C CYS A 217 -3.66 -22.41 -1.06
N ASP A 218 -3.58 -23.36 -0.16
CA ASP A 218 -3.73 -23.17 1.28
C ASP A 218 -2.80 -24.11 2.07
N ALA A 219 -2.87 -24.08 3.39
CA ALA A 219 -2.01 -24.88 4.26
C ALA A 219 -2.27 -26.40 4.14
N SER A 220 -3.40 -26.83 3.55
CA SER A 220 -3.73 -28.24 3.35
C SER A 220 -3.04 -28.83 2.13
N ASN A 221 -2.70 -28.00 1.12
CA ASN A 221 -2.16 -28.44 -0.17
C ASN A 221 -0.79 -27.84 -0.53
N ALA A 222 -0.29 -26.86 0.22
CA ALA A 222 1.02 -26.25 0.02
C ALA A 222 1.67 -25.86 1.35
N ARG A 223 3.00 -25.72 1.37
CA ARG A 223 3.73 -25.07 2.47
C ARG A 223 3.78 -23.58 2.17
N LEU A 224 2.95 -22.81 2.88
CA LEU A 224 2.90 -21.36 2.73
C LEU A 224 4.07 -20.72 3.48
N VAL A 225 4.86 -19.91 2.78
CA VAL A 225 5.98 -19.16 3.34
C VAL A 225 5.47 -17.84 3.91
N ALA A 226 5.88 -17.50 5.12
CA ALA A 226 5.61 -16.23 5.75
C ALA A 226 6.20 -15.06 4.92
N TYR A 227 5.61 -13.89 5.06
CA TYR A 227 6.02 -12.72 4.29
C TYR A 227 5.78 -11.42 5.07
N ARG A 228 6.31 -10.31 4.58
CA ARG A 228 5.93 -8.95 4.97
C ARG A 228 5.63 -8.10 3.75
N PHE A 229 4.76 -7.11 3.90
CA PHE A 229 4.56 -6.11 2.84
C PHE A 229 5.73 -5.14 2.78
N ALA A 230 6.09 -4.74 1.55
CA ALA A 230 7.11 -3.74 1.27
C ALA A 230 6.70 -2.91 0.04
N PRO A 231 7.26 -1.71 -0.17
CA PRO A 231 7.11 -1.00 -1.43
C PRO A 231 7.56 -1.89 -2.60
N SER A 232 6.83 -1.84 -3.72
CA SER A 232 7.20 -2.65 -4.89
C SER A 232 8.52 -2.17 -5.50
N GLY A 233 9.45 -3.11 -5.72
CA GLY A 233 10.72 -2.90 -6.44
C GLY A 233 10.68 -3.55 -7.83
N SER A 234 9.51 -3.74 -8.42
CA SER A 234 9.38 -4.39 -9.72
C SER A 234 9.80 -3.47 -10.87
N HIS A 235 9.97 -4.07 -12.05
CA HIS A 235 10.26 -3.35 -13.30
C HIS A 235 9.08 -2.50 -13.81
N LEU A 236 7.88 -2.67 -13.23
CA LEU A 236 6.69 -1.87 -13.59
C LEU A 236 6.71 -0.48 -12.96
N ALA A 237 7.46 -0.28 -11.88
CA ALA A 237 7.65 0.99 -11.18
C ALA A 237 6.34 1.74 -10.88
N THR A 238 5.26 1.01 -10.53
CA THR A 238 3.95 1.62 -10.23
C THR A 238 4.01 2.34 -8.89
N ALA A 239 3.86 3.65 -8.92
CA ALA A 239 3.97 4.50 -7.74
C ALA A 239 2.93 4.13 -6.67
N GLY A 240 3.37 4.01 -5.41
CA GLY A 240 2.53 3.65 -4.27
C GLY A 240 2.14 2.17 -4.22
N SER A 241 2.57 1.36 -5.20
CA SER A 241 2.32 -0.07 -5.21
C SER A 241 3.15 -0.80 -4.16
N VAL A 242 2.58 -1.84 -3.58
CA VAL A 242 3.27 -2.75 -2.66
C VAL A 242 3.28 -4.16 -3.23
N TRP A 243 4.28 -4.89 -2.84
CA TRP A 243 4.41 -6.32 -3.00
C TRP A 243 4.68 -6.99 -1.66
N VAL A 244 4.97 -8.28 -1.62
CA VAL A 244 5.42 -8.95 -0.40
C VAL A 244 6.86 -9.40 -0.52
N GLU A 245 7.58 -9.39 0.60
CA GLU A 245 8.90 -9.99 0.73
C GLU A 245 8.75 -11.29 1.50
N PRO A 246 9.05 -12.45 0.88
CA PRO A 246 9.05 -13.73 1.57
C PRO A 246 10.08 -13.73 2.69
N ASP A 247 9.75 -14.36 3.82
CA ASP A 247 10.67 -14.53 4.93
C ASP A 247 11.70 -15.61 4.57
N VAL A 248 12.96 -15.19 4.43
CA VAL A 248 14.06 -16.07 4.01
C VAL A 248 14.33 -17.17 5.02
N ALA A 249 14.15 -16.91 6.31
CA ALA A 249 14.37 -17.91 7.37
C ALA A 249 13.25 -18.97 7.35
N ASP A 250 11.99 -18.54 7.20
CA ASP A 250 10.87 -19.48 7.05
C ASP A 250 10.95 -20.28 5.75
N LEU A 251 11.41 -19.67 4.66
CA LEU A 251 11.66 -20.36 3.39
C LEU A 251 12.75 -21.44 3.55
N ALA A 252 13.86 -21.11 4.20
CA ALA A 252 14.95 -22.07 4.50
C ALA A 252 14.45 -23.23 5.37
N ALA A 253 13.65 -22.93 6.40
CA ALA A 253 13.01 -23.93 7.22
C ALA A 253 12.07 -24.84 6.42
N ALA A 254 11.22 -24.25 5.55
CA ALA A 254 10.32 -25.00 4.68
C ALA A 254 11.07 -25.95 3.74
N MET A 255 12.22 -25.52 3.19
CA MET A 255 13.06 -26.37 2.34
C MET A 255 13.69 -27.52 3.16
N THR A 256 14.17 -27.23 4.36
CA THR A 256 14.72 -28.25 5.27
C THR A 256 13.64 -29.27 5.71
N GLU A 257 12.45 -28.79 6.07
CA GLU A 257 11.27 -29.61 6.38
C GLU A 257 10.92 -30.54 5.22
N ALA A 258 10.97 -30.05 3.99
CA ALA A 258 10.68 -30.84 2.80
C ALA A 258 11.66 -32.01 2.61
N VAL A 259 12.93 -31.82 2.86
CA VAL A 259 13.94 -32.89 2.78
C VAL A 259 13.76 -33.91 3.89
N ALA A 260 13.45 -33.48 5.12
CA ALA A 260 13.30 -34.34 6.30
C ALA A 260 11.93 -35.06 6.34
N GLY A 261 10.87 -34.38 5.94
CA GLY A 261 9.47 -34.79 6.10
C GLY A 261 8.78 -35.17 4.78
N ARG A 262 9.41 -35.97 3.93
CA ARG A 262 8.90 -36.34 2.58
C ARG A 262 7.47 -36.89 2.57
N ALA A 263 7.05 -37.59 3.61
CA ALA A 263 5.70 -38.14 3.70
C ALA A 263 4.63 -37.03 3.86
N ASP A 264 4.89 -36.02 4.69
CA ASP A 264 3.95 -34.93 4.97
C ASP A 264 3.77 -34.02 3.75
N ILE A 265 4.87 -33.68 3.06
CA ILE A 265 4.78 -32.90 1.82
C ILE A 265 4.07 -33.68 0.71
N GLY A 266 4.23 -35.00 0.66
CA GLY A 266 3.54 -35.89 -0.26
C GLY A 266 2.03 -35.91 -0.03
N ALA A 267 1.59 -35.93 1.22
CA ALA A 267 0.17 -35.88 1.58
C ALA A 267 -0.49 -34.55 1.14
N ARG A 268 0.20 -33.43 1.33
CA ARG A 268 -0.27 -32.11 0.85
C ARG A 268 -0.35 -32.07 -0.67
N ALA A 269 0.64 -32.61 -1.37
CA ALA A 269 0.64 -32.65 -2.83
C ALA A 269 -0.54 -33.47 -3.38
N GLU A 270 -0.88 -34.59 -2.76
CA GLU A 270 -2.04 -35.41 -3.16
C GLU A 270 -3.36 -34.69 -2.88
N ALA A 271 -3.49 -33.98 -1.75
CA ALA A 271 -4.66 -33.15 -1.48
C ALA A 271 -4.84 -32.05 -2.54
N GLY A 272 -3.74 -31.40 -2.96
CA GLY A 272 -3.75 -30.42 -4.04
C GLY A 272 -4.21 -31.01 -5.37
N ARG A 273 -3.66 -32.17 -5.74
CA ARG A 273 -4.01 -32.86 -6.99
C ARG A 273 -5.49 -33.24 -7.06
N ALA A 274 -6.07 -33.69 -5.94
CA ALA A 274 -7.47 -34.11 -5.90
C ALA A 274 -8.45 -32.99 -6.25
N ASN A 275 -8.14 -31.75 -5.89
CA ASN A 275 -9.05 -30.61 -6.03
C ASN A 275 -8.86 -29.82 -7.33
N ILE A 276 -7.66 -29.85 -7.92
CA ILE A 276 -7.25 -28.94 -9.00
C ILE A 276 -8.12 -29.10 -10.27
N GLY A 277 -8.53 -30.31 -10.58
CA GLY A 277 -9.32 -30.61 -11.77
C GLY A 277 -10.73 -30.01 -11.75
N GLN A 278 -11.34 -29.88 -10.58
CA GLN A 278 -12.63 -29.20 -10.40
C GLN A 278 -12.51 -27.69 -10.44
N LEU A 279 -11.48 -27.16 -9.80
CA LEU A 279 -11.24 -25.70 -9.72
C LEU A 279 -11.00 -25.07 -11.10
N PHE A 280 -10.30 -25.77 -11.97
CA PHE A 280 -9.90 -25.27 -13.29
C PHE A 280 -10.65 -25.93 -14.46
N ALA A 281 -11.84 -26.49 -14.21
CA ALA A 281 -12.65 -27.06 -15.27
C ALA A 281 -13.01 -26.03 -16.35
N PRO A 282 -12.63 -26.22 -17.63
CA PRO A 282 -12.87 -25.25 -18.70
C PRO A 282 -14.34 -24.86 -18.86
N ALA A 283 -15.26 -25.84 -18.69
CA ALA A 283 -16.69 -25.59 -18.77
C ALA A 283 -17.19 -24.64 -17.69
N ALA A 284 -16.72 -24.77 -16.44
CA ALA A 284 -17.08 -23.87 -15.34
C ALA A 284 -16.51 -22.46 -15.53
N PHE A 285 -15.30 -22.36 -16.08
CA PHE A 285 -14.71 -21.07 -16.46
C PHE A 285 -15.52 -20.40 -17.57
N ALA A 286 -15.83 -21.11 -18.65
CA ALA A 286 -16.64 -20.60 -19.76
C ALA A 286 -18.03 -20.13 -19.29
N GLN A 287 -18.65 -20.88 -18.38
CA GLN A 287 -19.94 -20.49 -17.80
C GLN A 287 -19.83 -19.18 -17.01
N ARG A 288 -18.84 -19.02 -16.13
CA ARG A 288 -18.64 -17.77 -15.37
C ARG A 288 -18.37 -16.56 -16.29
N VAL A 289 -17.61 -16.76 -17.37
CA VAL A 289 -17.37 -15.72 -18.38
C VAL A 289 -18.68 -15.34 -19.09
N ALA A 290 -19.49 -16.34 -19.51
CA ALA A 290 -20.77 -16.08 -20.16
C ALA A 290 -21.76 -15.36 -19.23
N GLU A 291 -21.87 -15.77 -17.98
CA GLU A 291 -22.71 -15.13 -16.96
C GLU A 291 -22.29 -13.67 -16.74
N ALA A 292 -20.98 -13.41 -16.60
CA ALA A 292 -20.43 -12.08 -16.45
C ALA A 292 -20.73 -11.19 -17.67
N ALA A 293 -20.65 -11.71 -18.89
CA ALA A 293 -20.93 -11.00 -20.11
C ALA A 293 -22.43 -10.67 -20.24
N VAL A 294 -23.31 -11.65 -20.01
CA VAL A 294 -24.78 -11.46 -20.08
C VAL A 294 -25.25 -10.44 -19.06
N ALA A 295 -24.73 -10.48 -17.84
CA ALA A 295 -25.05 -9.49 -16.80
C ALA A 295 -24.74 -8.03 -17.23
N ARG A 296 -23.88 -7.81 -18.23
CA ARG A 296 -23.50 -6.48 -18.75
C ARG A 296 -24.40 -5.96 -19.86
N LEU A 297 -25.16 -6.84 -20.50
CA LEU A 297 -26.16 -6.43 -21.50
C LEU A 297 -27.35 -5.68 -20.86
N VAL A 298 -27.60 -5.89 -19.57
CA VAL A 298 -28.80 -5.43 -18.84
C VAL A 298 -28.46 -4.41 -17.74
N MET A 299 -27.27 -3.83 -17.75
CA MET A 299 -26.87 -2.86 -16.70
C MET A 299 -27.75 -1.58 -16.73
N PRO A 300 -28.28 -1.17 -15.55
CA PRO A 300 -28.94 0.12 -15.46
C PRO A 300 -27.93 1.26 -15.70
N PRO A 301 -28.40 2.43 -16.21
CA PRO A 301 -27.54 3.58 -16.37
C PRO A 301 -26.95 4.03 -15.02
N ASP A 302 -25.77 4.66 -15.07
CA ASP A 302 -25.16 5.26 -13.89
C ASP A 302 -26.11 6.28 -13.25
N ARG A 303 -26.36 6.12 -11.96
CA ARG A 303 -27.11 7.07 -11.16
C ARG A 303 -26.18 7.82 -10.19
N PRO A 304 -26.57 9.04 -9.79
CA PRO A 304 -25.86 9.73 -8.71
C PRO A 304 -25.73 8.85 -7.48
N MET A 305 -24.51 8.74 -6.95
CA MET A 305 -24.24 7.94 -5.72
C MET A 305 -24.38 8.84 -4.50
N HIS A 306 -25.05 8.37 -3.46
CA HIS A 306 -25.13 9.02 -2.16
C HIS A 306 -24.19 8.35 -1.16
N LEU A 307 -23.26 9.13 -0.58
CA LEU A 307 -22.30 8.67 0.42
C LEU A 307 -22.65 9.20 1.82
N ALA A 308 -22.53 8.37 2.84
CA ALA A 308 -22.41 8.83 4.21
C ALA A 308 -20.93 8.79 4.64
N VAL A 309 -20.43 9.89 5.17
CA VAL A 309 -19.05 9.98 5.71
C VAL A 309 -19.13 10.23 7.21
N ILE A 310 -18.75 9.25 8.02
CA ILE A 310 -18.71 9.37 9.49
C ILE A 310 -17.35 9.96 9.86
N SER A 311 -17.36 11.21 10.36
CA SER A 311 -16.13 11.93 10.69
C SER A 311 -16.39 13.12 11.61
N SER A 312 -15.35 13.68 12.23
CA SER A 312 -15.35 15.08 12.68
C SER A 312 -15.33 16.01 11.47
N TRP A 313 -15.98 17.17 11.57
CA TRP A 313 -16.08 18.12 10.45
C TRP A 313 -16.04 19.57 10.92
N GLY A 314 -15.27 20.41 10.23
CA GLY A 314 -15.20 21.85 10.53
C GLY A 314 -14.63 22.22 11.90
N VAL A 315 -13.93 21.30 12.56
CA VAL A 315 -13.27 21.52 13.86
C VAL A 315 -11.74 21.43 13.70
N ARG A 316 -10.99 21.99 14.64
CA ARG A 316 -9.51 21.88 14.67
C ARG A 316 -9.09 20.45 15.01
N CYS A 317 -9.05 19.60 14.02
CA CYS A 317 -8.71 18.18 14.14
C CYS A 317 -8.13 17.69 12.81
N GLY A 318 -7.02 16.96 12.87
CA GLY A 318 -6.38 16.41 11.65
C GLY A 318 -7.30 15.49 10.84
N VAL A 319 -8.17 14.72 11.50
CA VAL A 319 -9.15 13.86 10.80
C VAL A 319 -10.24 14.69 10.12
N ALA A 320 -10.67 15.78 10.74
CA ALA A 320 -11.65 16.70 10.14
C ALA A 320 -11.08 17.36 8.87
N GLU A 321 -9.82 17.78 8.92
CA GLU A 321 -9.14 18.39 7.77
C GLU A 321 -8.89 17.38 6.65
N TYR A 322 -8.41 16.17 6.99
CA TYR A 322 -8.29 15.07 6.03
C TYR A 322 -9.64 14.79 5.33
N SER A 323 -10.71 14.69 6.10
CA SER A 323 -12.04 14.40 5.57
C SER A 323 -12.54 15.50 4.64
N ARG A 324 -12.27 16.77 4.96
CA ARG A 324 -12.60 17.91 4.11
C ARG A 324 -11.89 17.79 2.76
N PHE A 325 -10.57 17.60 2.76
CA PHE A 325 -9.81 17.45 1.53
C PHE A 325 -10.25 16.23 0.70
N LEU A 326 -10.52 15.11 1.35
CA LEU A 326 -10.99 13.91 0.65
C LEU A 326 -12.35 14.15 0.01
N VAL A 327 -13.30 14.75 0.73
CA VAL A 327 -14.65 15.06 0.22
C VAL A 327 -14.58 16.05 -0.94
N GLU A 328 -13.80 17.12 -0.83
CA GLU A 328 -13.56 18.08 -1.90
C GLU A 328 -12.96 17.40 -3.15
N ALA A 329 -11.96 16.54 -2.97
CA ALA A 329 -11.32 15.82 -4.04
C ALA A 329 -12.26 14.79 -4.72
N MET A 330 -13.10 14.10 -3.95
CA MET A 330 -14.11 13.19 -4.50
C MET A 330 -15.17 13.94 -5.30
N ARG A 331 -15.67 15.09 -4.81
CA ARG A 331 -16.64 15.93 -5.53
C ARG A 331 -16.06 16.53 -6.82
N LEU A 332 -14.79 16.88 -6.84
CA LEU A 332 -14.08 17.30 -8.06
C LEU A 332 -13.94 16.14 -9.06
N ALA A 333 -13.70 14.94 -8.58
CA ALA A 333 -13.59 13.75 -9.42
C ALA A 333 -14.94 13.30 -9.98
N ASP A 334 -16.01 13.48 -9.21
CA ASP A 334 -17.37 13.13 -9.60
C ASP A 334 -18.37 14.16 -9.03
N PRO A 335 -18.72 15.18 -9.83
CA PRO A 335 -19.68 16.22 -9.39
C PRO A 335 -21.11 15.72 -9.15
N SER A 336 -21.45 14.49 -9.55
CA SER A 336 -22.77 13.90 -9.29
C SER A 336 -22.91 13.30 -7.90
N LEU A 337 -21.83 13.21 -7.12
CA LEU A 337 -21.85 12.66 -5.77
C LEU A 337 -22.66 13.53 -4.81
N ARG A 338 -23.58 12.90 -4.09
CA ARG A 338 -24.25 13.48 -2.94
C ARG A 338 -23.58 12.95 -1.68
N ILE A 339 -23.24 13.85 -0.74
CA ILE A 339 -22.50 13.47 0.46
C ILE A 339 -23.22 13.97 1.72
N THR A 340 -23.46 13.07 2.65
CA THR A 340 -23.91 13.40 4.01
C THR A 340 -22.77 13.13 5.00
N ILE A 341 -22.25 14.18 5.63
CA ILE A 341 -21.30 14.07 6.73
C ILE A 341 -22.08 13.76 8.00
N VAL A 342 -21.96 12.55 8.51
CA VAL A 342 -22.48 12.16 9.81
C VAL A 342 -21.43 12.57 10.86
N ALA A 343 -21.58 13.80 11.36
CA ALA A 343 -20.53 14.48 12.10
C ALA A 343 -20.64 14.29 13.62
N ASP A 344 -19.52 14.48 14.34
CA ASP A 344 -19.57 14.59 15.79
C ASP A 344 -20.26 15.92 16.23
N LYS A 345 -20.83 15.94 17.43
CA LYS A 345 -21.64 17.07 17.93
C LYS A 345 -20.87 18.38 18.09
N ARG A 346 -19.54 18.35 18.07
CA ARG A 346 -18.71 19.58 18.08
C ARG A 346 -18.67 20.26 16.73
N SER A 347 -19.03 19.53 15.67
CA SER A 347 -19.04 20.03 14.30
C SER A 347 -20.10 21.08 14.12
N PRO A 348 -19.80 22.23 13.48
CA PRO A 348 -20.83 23.24 13.20
C PRO A 348 -21.88 22.64 12.24
N ALA A 349 -23.14 22.95 12.49
CA ALA A 349 -24.19 22.69 11.52
C ALA A 349 -23.88 23.51 10.24
N ALA A 350 -24.17 22.96 9.07
CA ALA A 350 -23.89 23.63 7.81
C ALA A 350 -24.61 24.98 7.75
N ALA A 351 -23.86 26.07 7.72
CA ALA A 351 -24.39 27.40 7.45
C ALA A 351 -24.50 27.56 5.93
N GLY A 352 -25.70 27.41 5.37
CA GLY A 352 -25.99 27.65 3.94
C GLY A 352 -25.72 26.41 3.08
N GLY A 353 -26.78 25.68 2.74
CA GLY A 353 -26.72 24.40 2.07
C GLY A 353 -26.15 24.49 0.65
N GLU A 354 -24.98 23.88 0.45
CA GLU A 354 -24.67 23.31 -0.87
C GLU A 354 -25.63 22.13 -1.07
N ALA A 355 -26.34 22.10 -2.18
CA ALA A 355 -27.40 21.11 -2.45
C ALA A 355 -26.93 19.65 -2.34
N ASP A 356 -25.61 19.40 -2.51
CA ASP A 356 -25.01 18.08 -2.58
C ASP A 356 -24.10 17.72 -1.39
N LEU A 357 -23.98 18.60 -0.38
CA LEU A 357 -23.23 18.36 0.85
C LEU A 357 -24.05 18.70 2.09
N ALA A 358 -24.52 17.69 2.82
CA ALA A 358 -25.21 17.85 4.08
C ALA A 358 -24.30 17.52 5.26
N VAL A 359 -24.47 18.26 6.39
CA VAL A 359 -23.77 17.94 7.65
C VAL A 359 -24.79 17.67 8.73
N ALA A 360 -24.76 16.48 9.32
CA ALA A 360 -25.64 15.99 10.35
C ALA A 360 -24.90 15.68 11.66
N PRO A 361 -24.69 16.66 12.57
CA PRO A 361 -24.10 16.42 13.88
C PRO A 361 -24.97 15.45 14.69
N SER A 362 -24.47 14.25 14.98
CA SER A 362 -25.30 13.18 15.54
C SER A 362 -24.64 12.37 16.65
N TRP A 363 -23.35 12.17 16.65
CA TRP A 363 -22.62 11.35 17.61
C TRP A 363 -21.68 12.17 18.49
N GLN A 364 -21.12 11.55 19.53
CA GLN A 364 -20.20 12.21 20.45
C GLN A 364 -18.83 11.56 20.39
N ALA A 365 -17.80 12.34 20.09
CA ALA A 365 -16.42 11.87 20.10
C ALA A 365 -16.00 11.32 21.47
N GLY A 366 -15.31 10.17 21.47
CA GLY A 366 -14.84 9.49 22.68
C GLY A 366 -15.91 8.71 23.46
N ALA A 367 -17.18 8.75 23.05
CA ALA A 367 -18.22 7.97 23.71
C ALA A 367 -18.06 6.46 23.45
N ARG A 368 -18.31 5.67 24.52
CA ARG A 368 -18.22 4.20 24.46
C ARG A 368 -19.54 3.53 24.08
N ASP A 369 -20.65 4.26 24.05
CA ASP A 369 -21.96 3.71 23.75
C ASP A 369 -22.27 3.78 22.26
N PRO A 370 -22.79 2.69 21.66
CA PRO A 370 -23.25 2.67 20.27
C PRO A 370 -24.36 3.69 20.08
N GLN A 371 -24.17 4.52 19.15
CA GLN A 371 -24.80 5.81 19.00
C GLN A 371 -26.10 5.68 18.21
N ASP A 372 -27.21 5.48 18.87
CA ASP A 372 -28.54 5.47 18.21
C ASP A 372 -28.81 6.69 17.32
N ALA A 373 -28.27 7.84 17.71
CA ALA A 373 -28.38 9.04 16.89
C ALA A 373 -27.57 8.93 15.59
N LEU A 374 -26.37 8.30 15.62
CA LEU A 374 -25.56 8.02 14.44
C LEU A 374 -26.30 7.05 13.50
N ARG A 375 -26.86 5.95 14.06
CA ARG A 375 -27.63 4.97 13.27
C ARG A 375 -28.86 5.62 12.61
N ARG A 376 -29.60 6.45 13.35
CA ARG A 376 -30.75 7.21 12.80
C ARG A 376 -30.32 8.18 11.70
N ALA A 377 -29.18 8.85 11.85
CA ALA A 377 -28.67 9.76 10.83
C ALA A 377 -28.30 9.02 9.54
N ILE A 378 -27.67 7.84 9.65
CA ILE A 378 -27.34 6.99 8.49
C ILE A 378 -28.61 6.43 7.84
N ALA A 379 -29.54 5.91 8.64
CA ALA A 379 -30.82 5.40 8.14
C ALA A 379 -31.64 6.49 7.44
N GLY A 380 -31.66 7.71 8.00
CA GLY A 380 -32.32 8.86 7.39
C GLY A 380 -31.66 9.39 6.12
N ALA A 381 -30.35 9.24 6.00
CA ALA A 381 -29.61 9.59 4.80
C ALA A 381 -29.80 8.56 3.68
N ASP A 382 -30.04 7.29 4.01
CA ASP A 382 -30.16 6.17 3.07
C ASP A 382 -29.06 6.15 2.02
N PRO A 383 -27.75 6.06 2.40
CA PRO A 383 -26.64 6.17 1.47
C PRO A 383 -26.43 4.88 0.68
N ASP A 384 -25.82 4.98 -0.50
CA ASP A 384 -25.39 3.84 -1.31
C ASP A 384 -24.10 3.21 -0.80
N ALA A 385 -23.26 3.98 -0.09
CA ALA A 385 -22.03 3.51 0.55
C ALA A 385 -21.68 4.34 1.79
N ILE A 386 -20.87 3.77 2.67
CA ILE A 386 -20.47 4.40 3.94
C ILE A 386 -18.94 4.44 4.04
N ILE A 387 -18.40 5.59 4.44
CA ILE A 387 -16.99 5.77 4.79
C ILE A 387 -16.89 6.12 6.27
N VAL A 388 -16.09 5.38 7.03
CA VAL A 388 -15.79 5.69 8.43
C VAL A 388 -14.35 6.20 8.53
N GLN A 389 -14.19 7.43 9.04
CA GLN A 389 -12.88 7.99 9.35
C GLN A 389 -12.54 7.71 10.81
N HIS A 390 -11.69 6.74 11.05
CA HIS A 390 -11.40 6.25 12.40
C HIS A 390 -10.09 6.79 12.97
N GLN A 391 -10.20 7.27 14.21
CA GLN A 391 -9.07 7.57 15.10
C GLN A 391 -9.51 7.24 16.53
N PRO A 392 -8.70 6.55 17.35
CA PRO A 392 -9.12 6.03 18.66
C PRO A 392 -9.67 7.08 19.63
N GLY A 393 -9.18 8.33 19.57
CA GLY A 393 -9.70 9.45 20.36
C GLY A 393 -11.07 9.97 19.91
N LEU A 394 -11.51 9.62 18.70
CA LEU A 394 -12.85 9.96 18.18
C LEU A 394 -13.82 8.81 18.42
N ILE A 395 -13.46 7.61 18.03
CA ILE A 395 -14.27 6.38 18.18
C ILE A 395 -13.38 5.33 18.83
N PRO A 396 -13.63 4.92 20.09
CA PRO A 396 -12.89 3.84 20.73
C PRO A 396 -12.99 2.52 19.93
N TRP A 397 -11.99 1.67 20.00
CA TRP A 397 -11.91 0.45 19.18
C TRP A 397 -13.08 -0.51 19.40
N GLY A 398 -13.50 -0.74 20.64
CA GLY A 398 -14.66 -1.57 20.95
C GLY A 398 -15.96 -0.97 20.40
N THR A 399 -16.13 0.36 20.48
CA THR A 399 -17.25 1.07 19.86
C THR A 399 -17.24 0.96 18.35
N LEU A 400 -16.05 1.04 17.71
CA LEU A 400 -15.91 0.83 16.28
C LEU A 400 -16.36 -0.57 15.88
N GLY A 401 -15.89 -1.61 16.57
CA GLY A 401 -16.27 -2.99 16.28
C GLY A 401 -17.79 -3.18 16.26
N VAL A 402 -18.48 -2.75 17.33
CA VAL A 402 -19.96 -2.81 17.40
C VAL A 402 -20.62 -2.02 16.28
N LEU A 403 -20.14 -0.79 16.02
CA LEU A 403 -20.68 0.07 14.96
C LEU A 403 -20.58 -0.60 13.58
N LEU A 404 -19.44 -1.23 13.27
CA LEU A 404 -19.23 -1.88 11.97
C LEU A 404 -20.18 -3.08 11.79
N HIS A 405 -20.41 -3.88 12.83
CA HIS A 405 -21.42 -4.94 12.79
C HIS A 405 -22.82 -4.38 12.46
N ASP A 406 -23.21 -3.28 13.10
CA ASP A 406 -24.51 -2.65 12.85
C ASP A 406 -24.65 -2.08 11.43
N LEU A 407 -23.56 -1.60 10.85
CA LEU A 407 -23.57 -0.98 9.52
C LEU A 407 -23.55 -2.00 8.36
N VAL A 408 -22.99 -3.18 8.58
CA VAL A 408 -22.90 -4.23 7.55
C VAL A 408 -24.24 -4.83 7.18
N ASP A 409 -25.18 -4.91 8.12
CA ASP A 409 -26.52 -5.45 7.87
C ASP A 409 -27.32 -4.68 6.81
N ALA A 410 -26.89 -3.48 6.46
CA ALA A 410 -27.50 -2.67 5.42
C ALA A 410 -27.12 -3.07 3.98
N CYS A 411 -26.32 -4.13 3.75
CA CYS A 411 -25.86 -4.63 2.44
C CYS A 411 -25.18 -3.56 1.55
N ARG A 412 -24.50 -2.59 2.15
CA ARG A 412 -23.86 -1.46 1.44
C ARG A 412 -22.34 -1.55 1.58
N PRO A 413 -21.56 -1.13 0.56
CA PRO A 413 -20.12 -1.05 0.71
C PRO A 413 -19.73 -0.16 1.89
N LEU A 414 -18.96 -0.74 2.81
CA LEU A 414 -18.43 -0.08 3.99
C LEU A 414 -16.92 0.03 3.86
N ILE A 415 -16.40 1.27 3.86
CA ILE A 415 -14.97 1.56 3.86
C ILE A 415 -14.59 2.16 5.21
N VAL A 416 -13.56 1.64 5.82
CA VAL A 416 -13.01 2.18 7.08
C VAL A 416 -11.60 2.69 6.83
N THR A 417 -11.34 3.98 7.07
CA THR A 417 -10.00 4.56 7.02
C THR A 417 -9.43 4.64 8.43
N LEU A 418 -8.31 3.98 8.67
CA LEU A 418 -7.62 3.96 9.96
C LEU A 418 -6.46 4.98 9.95
N HIS A 419 -6.61 6.07 10.71
CA HIS A 419 -5.57 7.09 10.83
C HIS A 419 -4.47 6.71 11.83
N ASN A 420 -4.70 5.73 12.68
CA ASN A 420 -3.72 5.21 13.62
C ASN A 420 -4.04 3.75 14.00
N THR A 421 -3.15 2.83 13.71
CA THR A 421 -3.29 1.41 14.05
C THR A 421 -2.45 0.99 15.26
N ARG A 422 -1.49 1.83 15.73
CA ARG A 422 -0.61 1.50 16.88
C ARG A 422 -1.39 1.23 18.15
N HIS A 423 -2.38 2.07 18.44
CA HIS A 423 -3.23 1.93 19.62
C HIS A 423 -4.03 0.62 19.67
N LEU A 424 -4.20 -0.08 18.56
CA LEU A 424 -4.85 -1.40 18.54
C LEU A 424 -4.05 -2.46 19.29
N LEU A 425 -2.73 -2.25 19.46
CA LEU A 425 -1.86 -3.12 20.26
C LEU A 425 -1.96 -2.84 21.76
N ASP A 426 -2.39 -1.64 22.15
CA ASP A 426 -2.42 -1.15 23.53
C ASP A 426 -3.76 -1.43 24.24
N VAL A 427 -4.82 -1.80 23.50
CA VAL A 427 -6.13 -2.14 24.07
C VAL A 427 -6.18 -3.60 24.56
N ASP A 428 -7.14 -3.90 25.43
CA ASP A 428 -7.33 -5.26 25.89
C ASP A 428 -7.75 -6.22 24.76
N GLU A 429 -7.63 -7.52 25.01
CA GLU A 429 -7.86 -8.54 23.99
C GLU A 429 -9.30 -8.55 23.49
N ALA A 430 -10.29 -8.35 24.36
CA ALA A 430 -11.71 -8.36 23.98
C ALA A 430 -12.06 -7.18 23.08
N GLU A 431 -11.58 -5.99 23.42
CA GLU A 431 -11.75 -4.78 22.59
C GLU A 431 -11.05 -4.95 21.24
N ARG A 432 -9.84 -5.51 21.24
CA ARG A 432 -9.09 -5.78 19.99
C ARG A 432 -9.80 -6.80 19.10
N CYS A 433 -10.28 -7.91 19.65
CA CYS A 433 -11.03 -8.92 18.90
C CYS A 433 -12.30 -8.33 18.30
N CYS A 434 -13.10 -7.60 19.07
CA CYS A 434 -14.30 -6.93 18.60
C CYS A 434 -14.01 -5.96 17.44
N ALA A 435 -12.94 -5.17 17.55
CA ALA A 435 -12.52 -4.26 16.48
C ALA A 435 -12.10 -5.00 15.20
N LEU A 436 -11.29 -6.07 15.34
CA LEU A 436 -10.81 -6.87 14.20
C LEU A 436 -11.95 -7.61 13.50
N ASP A 437 -12.89 -8.17 14.26
CA ASP A 437 -14.08 -8.84 13.71
C ASP A 437 -14.91 -7.84 12.89
N GLY A 438 -15.20 -6.65 13.42
CA GLY A 438 -15.90 -5.60 12.70
C GLY A 438 -15.15 -5.12 11.47
N LEU A 439 -13.82 -4.91 11.56
CA LEU A 439 -12.97 -4.53 10.41
C LEU A 439 -12.95 -5.62 9.34
N GLY A 440 -13.03 -6.89 9.73
CA GLY A 440 -13.12 -8.03 8.80
C GLY A 440 -14.38 -8.01 7.93
N LEU A 441 -15.46 -7.39 8.41
CA LEU A 441 -16.72 -7.24 7.68
C LEU A 441 -16.71 -6.08 6.67
N ALA A 442 -15.80 -5.12 6.82
CA ALA A 442 -15.72 -3.98 5.91
C ALA A 442 -15.32 -4.44 4.49
N ALA A 443 -15.91 -3.81 3.47
CA ALA A 443 -15.52 -4.03 2.08
C ALA A 443 -14.05 -3.65 1.86
N ARG A 444 -13.58 -2.57 2.51
CA ARG A 444 -12.17 -2.16 2.55
C ARG A 444 -11.80 -1.50 3.88
N VAL A 445 -10.60 -1.83 4.34
CA VAL A 445 -9.91 -1.15 5.44
C VAL A 445 -8.72 -0.42 4.85
N ILE A 446 -8.76 0.91 4.85
CA ILE A 446 -7.70 1.75 4.30
C ILE A 446 -6.70 2.07 5.41
N VAL A 447 -5.43 1.89 5.12
CA VAL A 447 -4.29 2.32 5.92
C VAL A 447 -3.37 3.20 5.10
N HIS A 448 -2.56 4.03 5.76
CA HIS A 448 -1.75 5.05 5.08
C HIS A 448 -0.28 4.67 4.91
N THR A 449 0.20 3.66 5.64
CA THR A 449 1.61 3.24 5.62
C THR A 449 1.77 1.74 5.49
N VAL A 450 2.90 1.31 4.94
CA VAL A 450 3.27 -0.11 4.88
C VAL A 450 3.43 -0.70 6.29
N ALA A 451 3.84 0.10 7.26
CA ALA A 451 3.94 -0.32 8.65
C ALA A 451 2.56 -0.67 9.25
N ASP A 452 1.52 0.12 8.94
CA ASP A 452 0.15 -0.17 9.36
C ASP A 452 -0.39 -1.43 8.68
N LEU A 453 -0.10 -1.60 7.37
CA LEU A 453 -0.47 -2.80 6.63
C LEU A 453 0.14 -4.07 7.25
N ASN A 454 1.44 -4.04 7.58
CA ASN A 454 2.11 -5.14 8.26
C ASN A 454 1.56 -5.38 9.67
N ARG A 455 1.20 -4.33 10.41
CA ARG A 455 0.62 -4.46 11.75
C ARG A 455 -0.73 -5.17 11.70
N LEU A 456 -1.62 -4.78 10.79
CA LEU A 456 -2.90 -5.46 10.62
C LEU A 456 -2.71 -6.91 10.17
N LYS A 457 -1.72 -7.17 9.31
CA LYS A 457 -1.35 -8.54 8.93
C LYS A 457 -0.96 -9.40 10.15
N THR A 458 -0.13 -8.88 11.06
CA THR A 458 0.24 -9.63 12.27
C THR A 458 -0.94 -9.90 13.21
N LEU A 459 -2.01 -9.11 13.08
CA LEU A 459 -3.27 -9.30 13.80
C LEU A 459 -4.28 -10.16 13.01
N GLY A 460 -3.88 -10.75 11.88
CA GLY A 460 -4.72 -11.66 11.08
C GLY A 460 -5.61 -10.97 10.05
N LEU A 461 -5.53 -9.64 9.87
CA LEU A 461 -6.35 -8.90 8.92
C LEU A 461 -5.54 -8.50 7.69
N THR A 462 -5.83 -9.11 6.52
CA THR A 462 -5.13 -8.84 5.25
C THR A 462 -6.04 -8.75 4.05
N GLY A 463 -7.08 -9.57 3.97
CA GLY A 463 -7.87 -9.80 2.76
C GLY A 463 -8.56 -8.55 2.20
N ASN A 464 -9.02 -7.67 3.08
CA ASN A 464 -9.72 -6.43 2.74
C ASN A 464 -8.92 -5.16 3.05
N VAL A 465 -7.65 -5.27 3.48
CA VAL A 465 -6.81 -4.10 3.79
C VAL A 465 -6.18 -3.55 2.51
N THR A 466 -6.21 -2.22 2.36
CA THR A 466 -5.70 -1.49 1.22
C THR A 466 -4.79 -0.37 1.67
N LEU A 467 -3.61 -0.26 1.07
CA LEU A 467 -2.73 0.88 1.25
C LEU A 467 -3.19 2.02 0.34
N LEU A 468 -3.70 3.09 0.92
CA LEU A 468 -3.97 4.36 0.24
C LEU A 468 -3.21 5.45 1.00
N PRO A 469 -2.14 6.03 0.43
CA PRO A 469 -1.37 7.03 1.13
C PRO A 469 -2.24 8.25 1.44
N GLN A 470 -1.90 8.98 2.49
CA GLN A 470 -2.57 10.25 2.75
C GLN A 470 -2.35 11.22 1.59
N GLY A 471 -3.41 11.93 1.22
CA GLY A 471 -3.33 12.98 0.23
C GLY A 471 -2.42 14.13 0.65
N ALA A 472 -1.82 14.77 -0.32
CA ALA A 472 -1.00 15.96 -0.16
C ALA A 472 -1.54 17.12 -1.01
N PRO A 473 -1.31 18.37 -0.60
CA PRO A 473 -1.62 19.52 -1.45
C PRO A 473 -0.86 19.44 -2.77
N GLU A 474 -1.45 19.97 -3.83
CA GLU A 474 -0.77 20.10 -5.12
C GLU A 474 0.54 20.91 -4.94
N PRO A 475 1.65 20.49 -5.60
CA PRO A 475 2.92 21.19 -5.46
C PRO A 475 2.82 22.62 -5.98
N ALA A 476 3.40 23.58 -5.25
CA ALA A 476 3.47 24.99 -5.69
C ALA A 476 4.44 25.22 -6.87
N GLY A 477 4.99 24.17 -7.45
CA GLY A 477 6.11 24.20 -8.37
C GLY A 477 7.46 24.16 -7.65
N VAL A 478 8.50 23.71 -8.33
CA VAL A 478 9.87 23.65 -7.79
C VAL A 478 10.44 25.06 -7.78
N ARG A 479 10.79 25.57 -6.62
CA ARG A 479 11.43 26.87 -6.49
C ARG A 479 12.93 26.78 -6.80
N ALA A 480 13.47 27.82 -7.46
CA ALA A 480 14.90 27.84 -7.77
C ALA A 480 15.73 27.90 -6.48
N THR A 481 16.63 26.95 -6.30
CA THR A 481 17.59 26.97 -5.20
C THR A 481 18.70 27.97 -5.48
N ARG A 482 18.96 28.89 -4.56
CA ARG A 482 20.09 29.82 -4.66
C ARG A 482 21.36 29.21 -4.10
N ALA A 483 22.51 29.54 -4.66
CA ALA A 483 23.78 29.24 -4.03
C ALA A 483 23.92 30.08 -2.72
N LEU A 484 24.29 29.41 -1.65
CA LEU A 484 24.50 30.02 -0.35
C LEU A 484 25.98 29.99 0.03
N THR A 485 26.47 31.07 0.60
CA THR A 485 27.80 31.14 1.20
C THR A 485 27.62 31.45 2.69
N GLY A 486 28.57 31.05 3.53
CA GLY A 486 28.48 31.25 4.98
C GLY A 486 28.32 32.71 5.43
N THR A 487 28.54 33.68 4.54
CA THR A 487 28.38 35.13 4.82
C THR A 487 26.98 35.66 4.50
N GLN A 488 26.15 34.87 3.79
CA GLN A 488 24.77 35.25 3.43
C GLN A 488 23.77 34.86 4.53
N ALA A 489 22.63 35.57 4.56
CA ALA A 489 21.53 35.18 5.42
C ALA A 489 20.83 33.96 4.81
N ALA A 490 20.93 32.78 5.46
CA ALA A 490 20.14 31.61 5.18
C ALA A 490 18.86 31.65 6.03
N LEU A 491 17.70 31.43 5.43
CA LEU A 491 16.43 31.39 6.13
C LEU A 491 15.95 29.93 6.24
N ILE A 492 15.85 29.43 7.46
CA ILE A 492 15.40 28.09 7.78
C ILE A 492 13.97 28.18 8.29
N GLY A 493 13.05 27.38 7.74
CA GLY A 493 11.67 27.30 8.19
C GLY A 493 11.42 26.11 9.10
N CYS A 494 10.43 26.19 9.98
CA CYS A 494 9.87 25.09 10.72
C CYS A 494 8.35 25.27 10.83
N CYS A 495 7.58 24.20 10.75
CA CYS A 495 6.12 24.29 10.82
C CYS A 495 5.49 23.12 11.58
N GLY A 496 4.23 23.29 11.97
CA GLY A 496 3.44 22.32 12.72
C GLY A 496 2.81 22.92 13.95
N PHE A 497 2.64 22.14 15.01
CA PHE A 497 2.19 22.62 16.31
C PHE A 497 3.36 22.70 17.30
N PHE A 498 3.28 23.64 18.25
CA PHE A 498 4.13 23.59 19.44
C PHE A 498 3.59 22.51 20.38
N LEU A 499 4.18 21.33 20.30
CA LEU A 499 3.84 20.19 21.16
C LEU A 499 5.11 19.43 21.56
N PRO A 500 5.16 18.80 22.72
CA PRO A 500 6.25 17.91 23.10
C PRO A 500 6.52 16.86 22.02
N GLY A 501 7.78 16.60 21.75
CA GLY A 501 8.20 15.64 20.71
C GLY A 501 8.27 16.21 19.28
N LYS A 502 7.83 17.44 19.02
CA LYS A 502 8.03 18.12 17.72
C LYS A 502 9.44 18.68 17.54
N GLY A 503 10.24 18.78 18.60
CA GLY A 503 11.67 19.10 18.55
C GLY A 503 12.01 20.55 18.24
N VAL A 504 11.06 21.47 18.42
CA VAL A 504 11.32 22.91 18.16
C VAL A 504 12.41 23.46 19.09
N GLY A 505 12.43 23.04 20.36
CA GLY A 505 13.50 23.40 21.31
C GLY A 505 14.88 22.94 20.82
N GLN A 506 15.00 21.69 20.35
CA GLN A 506 16.24 21.14 19.78
C GLN A 506 16.71 21.91 18.56
N LEU A 507 15.77 22.37 17.71
CA LEU A 507 16.11 23.20 16.55
C LEU A 507 16.62 24.59 16.97
N ILE A 508 16.06 25.21 18.02
CA ILE A 508 16.53 26.46 18.56
C ILE A 508 17.95 26.31 19.13
N GLU A 509 18.23 25.23 19.85
CA GLU A 509 19.59 24.93 20.31
C GLU A 509 20.54 24.67 19.12
N ALA A 510 20.08 23.96 18.08
CA ALA A 510 20.85 23.75 16.87
C ALA A 510 21.22 25.07 16.15
N MET A 511 20.36 26.10 16.22
CA MET A 511 20.69 27.43 15.68
C MET A 511 21.89 28.04 16.37
N GLY A 512 22.08 27.83 17.69
CA GLY A 512 23.28 28.25 18.41
C GLY A 512 24.56 27.65 17.82
N HIS A 513 24.56 26.36 17.51
CA HIS A 513 25.70 25.67 16.87
C HIS A 513 25.89 26.12 15.41
N LEU A 514 24.80 26.26 14.66
CA LEU A 514 24.84 26.62 13.24
C LEU A 514 25.42 28.00 12.99
N LYS A 515 25.18 28.96 13.90
CA LYS A 515 25.69 30.32 13.78
C LYS A 515 27.23 30.43 13.76
N ALA A 516 27.95 29.44 14.23
CA ALA A 516 29.41 29.41 14.11
C ALA A 516 29.87 29.40 12.63
N ARG A 517 29.14 28.76 11.74
CA ARG A 517 29.42 28.71 10.29
C ARG A 517 28.51 29.62 9.45
N TRP A 518 27.31 29.89 9.93
CA TRP A 518 26.28 30.70 9.29
C TRP A 518 25.85 31.85 10.22
N PRO A 519 26.71 32.89 10.49
CA PRO A 519 26.42 33.91 11.49
C PRO A 519 25.13 34.71 11.24
N LYS A 520 24.70 34.79 9.98
CA LYS A 520 23.48 35.50 9.55
C LYS A 520 22.27 34.57 9.34
N ALA A 521 22.38 33.28 9.73
CA ALA A 521 21.25 32.38 9.64
C ALA A 521 20.08 32.86 10.50
N ARG A 522 18.88 32.75 9.95
CA ARG A 522 17.59 33.06 10.60
C ARG A 522 16.71 31.84 10.62
N LEU A 523 15.90 31.73 11.67
CA LEU A 523 14.90 30.69 11.83
C LEU A 523 13.51 31.33 11.77
N ARG A 524 12.63 30.80 10.92
CA ARG A 524 11.21 31.16 10.84
C ARG A 524 10.38 30.03 11.42
N LEU A 525 9.79 30.23 12.58
CA LEU A 525 8.88 29.32 13.23
C LEU A 525 7.45 29.69 12.81
N VAL A 526 6.80 28.81 12.02
CA VAL A 526 5.38 28.90 11.68
C VAL A 526 4.69 27.71 12.34
N ASN A 527 4.80 27.68 13.67
CA ASN A 527 4.30 26.60 14.51
C ASN A 527 3.12 27.12 15.33
N ALA A 528 1.94 26.58 15.07
CA ALA A 528 0.72 27.04 15.71
C ALA A 528 0.66 26.63 17.19
N ASP A 529 0.08 27.49 18.02
CA ASP A 529 -0.38 27.12 19.35
C ASP A 529 -1.57 26.17 19.23
N TYR A 530 -1.46 24.99 19.85
CA TYR A 530 -2.54 23.99 19.87
C TYR A 530 -3.66 24.36 20.84
N GLY A 531 -3.40 25.30 21.78
CA GLY A 531 -4.34 25.75 22.79
C GLY A 531 -4.43 24.82 24.02
N SER A 532 -3.44 23.92 24.19
CA SER A 532 -3.31 23.09 25.40
C SER A 532 -2.27 23.67 26.35
N GLU A 533 -2.32 23.27 27.64
CA GLU A 533 -1.31 23.63 28.63
C GLU A 533 0.10 23.25 28.19
N ASP A 534 0.25 22.05 27.60
CA ASP A 534 1.53 21.58 27.07
C ASP A 534 2.06 22.48 25.94
N SER A 535 1.18 22.96 25.04
CA SER A 535 1.57 23.85 23.96
C SER A 535 2.07 25.19 24.47
N ILE A 536 1.36 25.75 25.43
CA ILE A 536 1.72 27.03 26.08
C ILE A 536 3.08 26.89 26.79
N ALA A 537 3.28 25.81 27.53
CA ALA A 537 4.54 25.53 28.23
C ALA A 537 5.70 25.34 27.24
N GLU A 538 5.51 24.63 26.14
CA GLU A 538 6.52 24.43 25.10
C GLU A 538 6.93 25.74 24.43
N ILE A 539 5.97 26.64 24.12
CA ILE A 539 6.26 27.96 23.55
C ILE A 539 7.09 28.78 24.53
N ALA A 540 6.76 28.80 25.83
CA ALA A 540 7.49 29.50 26.84
C ALA A 540 8.93 28.97 26.97
N ALA A 541 9.12 27.67 27.10
CA ALA A 541 10.41 27.01 27.17
C ALA A 541 11.30 27.32 25.95
N CYS A 542 10.71 27.29 24.75
CA CYS A 542 11.41 27.66 23.52
C CYS A 542 11.88 29.11 23.49
N ARG A 543 11.10 30.06 24.00
CA ARG A 543 11.48 31.47 24.09
C ARG A 543 12.61 31.71 25.12
N ASP A 544 12.52 31.05 26.26
CA ASP A 544 13.54 31.09 27.28
C ASP A 544 14.88 30.54 26.77
N ALA A 545 14.85 29.39 26.10
CA ALA A 545 16.00 28.77 25.45
C ALA A 545 16.64 29.71 24.40
N ALA A 546 15.83 30.33 23.53
CA ALA A 546 16.30 31.26 22.52
C ALA A 546 17.03 32.46 23.14
N THR A 547 16.53 32.98 24.27
CA THR A 547 17.12 34.09 25.01
C THR A 547 18.43 33.66 25.66
N ALA A 548 18.44 32.54 26.36
CA ALA A 548 19.62 31.98 27.03
C ALA A 548 20.78 31.70 26.07
N LEU A 549 20.47 31.25 24.84
CA LEU A 549 21.46 31.00 23.79
C LEU A 549 21.84 32.20 22.95
N GLY A 550 21.25 33.36 23.17
CA GLY A 550 21.55 34.61 22.44
C GLY A 550 21.14 34.54 20.96
N VAL A 551 20.13 33.70 20.60
CA VAL A 551 19.64 33.55 19.23
C VAL A 551 18.28 34.19 19.01
N ALA A 552 17.65 34.78 20.03
CA ALA A 552 16.29 35.31 19.99
C ALA A 552 16.03 36.26 18.82
N GLU A 553 16.98 37.22 18.56
CA GLU A 553 16.89 38.20 17.45
C GLU A 553 16.94 37.55 16.04
N SER A 554 17.33 36.28 15.96
CA SER A 554 17.42 35.54 14.70
C SER A 554 16.21 34.68 14.44
N ILE A 555 15.21 34.72 15.32
CA ILE A 555 14.01 33.86 15.23
C ILE A 555 12.77 34.72 14.96
N GLU A 556 12.09 34.41 13.87
CA GLU A 556 10.76 34.94 13.54
C GLU A 556 9.71 34.01 14.12
N TRP A 557 8.84 34.52 14.98
CA TRP A 557 7.80 33.73 15.67
C TRP A 557 6.42 33.96 15.03
N ASN A 558 5.77 32.91 14.59
CA ASN A 558 4.35 32.90 14.23
C ASN A 558 3.67 31.72 14.91
N THR A 559 2.84 32.00 15.91
CA THR A 559 2.10 30.99 16.69
C THR A 559 0.61 30.92 16.28
N ALA A 560 0.20 31.67 15.26
CA ALA A 560 -1.15 31.62 14.74
C ALA A 560 -1.39 30.35 13.92
N PHE A 561 -2.60 29.81 13.97
CA PHE A 561 -3.02 28.76 13.04
C PHE A 561 -3.36 29.41 11.69
N LEU A 562 -2.47 29.27 10.72
CA LEU A 562 -2.60 29.89 9.41
C LEU A 562 -3.38 28.99 8.44
N PRO A 563 -4.11 29.58 7.48
CA PRO A 563 -4.59 28.87 6.29
C PRO A 563 -3.43 28.21 5.55
N ILE A 564 -3.69 27.04 4.95
CA ILE A 564 -2.63 26.22 4.34
C ILE A 564 -1.85 26.94 3.24
N ASP A 565 -2.52 27.78 2.45
CA ASP A 565 -1.87 28.54 1.36
C ASP A 565 -0.93 29.61 1.91
N GLU A 566 -1.33 30.33 2.96
CA GLU A 566 -0.47 31.32 3.64
C GLU A 566 0.74 30.63 4.31
N LEU A 567 0.52 29.47 4.93
CA LEU A 567 1.61 28.68 5.50
C LEU A 567 2.60 28.24 4.41
N ARG A 568 2.11 27.74 3.28
CA ARG A 568 2.95 27.32 2.14
C ARG A 568 3.74 28.51 1.55
N GLU A 569 3.14 29.68 1.44
CA GLU A 569 3.81 30.88 0.94
C GLU A 569 4.99 31.26 1.86
N LYS A 570 4.74 31.34 3.19
CA LYS A 570 5.79 31.64 4.17
C LYS A 570 6.93 30.61 4.19
N LEU A 571 6.61 29.33 4.07
CA LEU A 571 7.63 28.27 3.99
C LEU A 571 8.39 28.32 2.67
N GLY A 572 7.73 28.70 1.60
CA GLY A 572 8.32 28.84 0.26
C GLY A 572 9.38 29.92 0.15
N GLU A 573 9.42 30.87 1.07
CA GLU A 573 10.48 31.89 1.15
C GLU A 573 11.78 31.36 1.78
N CYS A 574 11.73 30.19 2.43
CA CYS A 574 12.87 29.63 3.14
C CYS A 574 13.85 28.93 2.18
N ASP A 575 15.10 28.86 2.55
CA ASP A 575 16.14 28.09 1.83
C ASP A 575 16.05 26.59 2.11
N ALA A 576 15.55 26.24 3.29
CA ALA A 576 15.21 24.88 3.69
C ALA A 576 14.13 24.92 4.79
N VAL A 577 13.31 23.88 4.88
CA VAL A 577 12.37 23.65 5.99
C VAL A 577 12.83 22.45 6.79
N VAL A 578 12.75 22.53 8.12
CA VAL A 578 13.18 21.45 9.02
C VAL A 578 12.01 20.96 9.87
N LEU A 579 11.83 19.66 9.93
CA LEU A 579 10.92 19.02 10.87
C LEU A 579 11.76 18.17 11.85
N PRO A 580 12.13 18.77 13.00
CA PRO A 580 13.15 18.21 13.91
C PRO A 580 12.53 17.25 14.92
N TYR A 581 11.49 16.49 14.52
CA TYR A 581 10.74 15.64 15.43
C TYR A 581 11.65 14.70 16.21
N GLN A 582 11.27 14.47 17.45
CA GLN A 582 11.88 13.50 18.34
C GLN A 582 11.11 12.18 18.24
N ASP A 583 10.88 11.45 19.31
CA ASP A 583 10.00 10.29 19.26
C ASP A 583 8.52 10.73 19.22
N THR A 584 7.71 10.09 18.39
CA THR A 584 6.28 10.40 18.26
C THR A 584 5.46 9.12 18.04
N LYS A 585 4.26 9.08 18.64
CA LYS A 585 3.27 8.01 18.43
C LYS A 585 2.38 8.26 17.21
N GLU A 586 2.56 9.38 16.50
CA GLU A 586 1.81 9.68 15.28
C GLU A 586 2.20 8.73 14.15
N ALA A 587 1.22 8.32 13.34
CA ALA A 587 1.45 7.42 12.21
C ALA A 587 1.99 8.16 10.97
N SER A 588 1.66 9.45 10.82
CA SER A 588 2.05 10.28 9.67
C SER A 588 2.08 11.75 10.04
N SER A 589 2.76 12.57 9.23
CA SER A 589 2.92 14.01 9.48
C SER A 589 2.24 14.87 8.41
N ALA A 590 1.17 15.57 8.79
CA ALA A 590 0.52 16.56 7.93
C ALA A 590 1.47 17.74 7.64
N ALA A 591 2.27 18.18 8.63
CA ALA A 591 3.25 19.24 8.46
C ALA A 591 4.30 18.90 7.40
N LEU A 592 4.71 17.63 7.28
CA LEU A 592 5.61 17.17 6.22
C LEU A 592 5.02 17.45 4.83
N ARG A 593 3.78 17.08 4.61
CA ARG A 593 3.09 17.25 3.31
C ARG A 593 2.97 18.73 2.94
N THR A 594 2.63 19.57 3.91
CA THR A 594 2.56 21.01 3.71
C THR A 594 3.94 21.61 3.42
N ALA A 595 4.97 21.17 4.13
CA ALA A 595 6.35 21.62 3.91
C ALA A 595 6.86 21.23 2.51
N LEU A 596 6.65 19.98 2.09
CA LEU A 596 7.01 19.52 0.75
C LEU A 596 6.26 20.29 -0.34
N ALA A 597 4.95 20.56 -0.13
CA ALA A 597 4.12 21.30 -1.08
C ALA A 597 4.52 22.78 -1.21
N ALA A 598 5.29 23.33 -0.28
CA ALA A 598 5.85 24.68 -0.41
C ALA A 598 6.95 24.79 -1.48
N GLY A 599 7.40 23.66 -2.07
CA GLY A 599 8.36 23.61 -3.17
C GLY A 599 9.78 23.95 -2.77
N VAL A 600 10.14 23.75 -1.51
CA VAL A 600 11.49 23.94 -0.94
C VAL A 600 12.07 22.64 -0.44
N CYS A 601 13.39 22.60 -0.23
CA CYS A 601 14.04 21.44 0.35
C CYS A 601 13.59 21.22 1.80
N VAL A 602 13.18 19.99 2.14
CA VAL A 602 12.74 19.64 3.49
C VAL A 602 13.75 18.68 4.12
N ALA A 603 14.23 19.03 5.33
CA ALA A 603 15.08 18.21 6.17
C ALA A 603 14.27 17.62 7.32
N VAL A 604 14.52 16.36 7.67
CA VAL A 604 13.82 15.67 8.75
C VAL A 604 14.79 14.88 9.63
N THR A 605 14.47 14.71 10.88
CA THR A 605 15.18 13.76 11.77
C THR A 605 14.96 12.31 11.32
N PRO A 606 15.93 11.39 11.58
CA PRO A 606 15.88 10.01 11.08
C PRO A 606 14.97 9.12 11.94
N ILE A 607 13.69 9.48 12.03
CA ILE A 607 12.67 8.73 12.79
C ILE A 607 11.62 8.11 11.86
N PRO A 608 10.96 7.01 12.26
CA PRO A 608 10.11 6.20 11.39
C PRO A 608 8.93 6.92 10.75
N ILE A 609 8.40 7.98 11.36
CA ILE A 609 7.28 8.76 10.80
C ILE A 609 7.58 9.36 9.42
N PHE A 610 8.86 9.53 9.08
CA PHE A 610 9.32 10.11 7.82
C PHE A 610 9.77 9.07 6.79
N ASP A 611 9.70 7.76 7.10
CA ASP A 611 10.16 6.69 6.21
C ASP A 611 9.40 6.65 4.88
N GLU A 612 8.12 7.02 4.89
CA GLU A 612 7.28 7.10 3.69
C GLU A 612 7.77 8.14 2.66
N ALA A 613 8.54 9.12 3.09
CA ALA A 613 9.05 10.22 2.26
C ALA A 613 10.58 10.18 2.07
N ALA A 614 11.22 9.04 2.29
CA ALA A 614 12.68 8.92 2.29
C ALA A 614 13.37 9.50 1.04
N GLN A 615 12.72 9.42 -0.13
CA GLN A 615 13.24 9.96 -1.40
C GLN A 615 12.92 11.46 -1.61
N ALA A 616 12.02 12.02 -0.81
CA ALA A 616 11.52 13.39 -0.94
C ALA A 616 12.14 14.35 0.07
N VAL A 617 12.94 13.86 1.02
CA VAL A 617 13.48 14.62 2.14
C VAL A 617 14.97 14.40 2.31
N PHE A 618 15.65 15.38 2.90
CA PHE A 618 17.00 15.19 3.42
C PHE A 618 16.94 14.66 4.85
N ARG A 619 17.55 13.50 5.11
CA ARG A 619 17.65 12.94 6.46
C ARG A 619 18.81 13.53 7.20
N LEU A 620 18.52 14.18 8.32
CA LEU A 620 19.53 14.69 9.27
C LEU A 620 20.29 13.51 9.89
N PRO A 621 21.56 13.70 10.31
CA PRO A 621 22.37 12.65 10.94
C PRO A 621 21.79 12.10 12.25
N GLY A 622 20.94 12.88 12.93
CA GLY A 622 20.33 12.47 14.19
C GLY A 622 19.30 13.48 14.72
N THR A 623 18.89 13.29 15.97
CA THR A 623 17.85 14.07 16.64
C THR A 623 18.40 15.09 17.64
N THR A 624 19.69 15.03 18.01
CA THR A 624 20.31 15.97 18.94
C THR A 624 20.58 17.33 18.28
N PRO A 625 20.60 18.43 19.02
CA PRO A 625 20.84 19.77 18.48
C PRO A 625 22.12 19.88 17.63
N HIS A 626 23.21 19.24 18.05
CA HIS A 626 24.48 19.23 17.32
C HIS A 626 24.34 18.52 15.96
N LEU A 627 23.73 17.32 15.92
CA LEU A 627 23.53 16.57 14.69
C LEU A 627 22.53 17.26 13.75
N ILE A 628 21.53 17.95 14.29
CA ILE A 628 20.61 18.80 13.50
C ILE A 628 21.41 19.94 12.85
N ALA A 629 22.29 20.61 13.61
CA ALA A 629 23.13 21.71 13.09
C ALA A 629 24.12 21.23 12.02
N ASP A 630 24.75 20.07 12.21
CA ASP A 630 25.68 19.49 11.23
C ASP A 630 24.95 19.15 9.92
N GLY A 631 23.80 18.47 9.99
CA GLY A 631 23.02 18.16 8.79
C GLY A 631 22.50 19.41 8.07
N LEU A 632 22.08 20.46 8.81
CA LEU A 632 21.69 21.73 8.22
C LEU A 632 22.89 22.44 7.56
N ASN A 633 24.06 22.38 8.17
CA ASN A 633 25.27 22.92 7.57
C ASN A 633 25.58 22.29 6.21
N ASP A 634 25.54 20.95 6.14
CA ASP A 634 25.79 20.20 4.90
C ASP A 634 24.73 20.53 3.84
N LEU A 635 23.47 20.59 4.24
CA LEU A 635 22.36 20.91 3.35
C LEU A 635 22.46 22.33 2.79
N LEU A 636 22.75 23.32 3.62
CA LEU A 636 22.88 24.72 3.20
C LEU A 636 24.09 24.94 2.29
N ALA A 637 25.19 24.23 2.52
CA ALA A 637 26.42 24.34 1.73
C ALA A 637 26.27 23.70 0.33
N ASP A 638 25.44 22.67 0.16
CA ASP A 638 25.28 21.93 -1.11
C ASP A 638 23.98 22.30 -1.85
N GLN A 639 24.09 23.22 -2.83
CA GLN A 639 22.96 23.61 -3.69
C GLN A 639 22.43 22.43 -4.50
N ALA A 640 23.30 21.56 -5.01
CA ALA A 640 22.90 20.43 -5.84
C ALA A 640 22.09 19.41 -5.03
N LEU A 641 22.46 19.18 -3.77
CA LEU A 641 21.73 18.33 -2.84
C LEU A 641 20.31 18.90 -2.60
N ARG A 642 20.18 20.20 -2.32
CA ARG A 642 18.86 20.84 -2.15
C ARG A 642 18.00 20.69 -3.39
N THR A 643 18.55 20.90 -4.59
CA THR A 643 17.83 20.76 -5.86
C THR A 643 17.36 19.34 -6.11
N ARG A 644 18.22 18.34 -5.85
CA ARG A 644 17.83 16.91 -6.00
C ARG A 644 16.71 16.53 -5.02
N THR A 645 16.81 16.97 -3.77
CA THR A 645 15.78 16.71 -2.75
C THR A 645 14.44 17.33 -3.13
N GLN A 646 14.42 18.55 -3.66
CA GLN A 646 13.20 19.19 -4.16
C GLN A 646 12.58 18.45 -5.35
N ALA A 647 13.39 17.95 -6.28
CA ALA A 647 12.89 17.16 -7.42
C ALA A 647 12.23 15.87 -6.94
N GLY A 648 12.83 15.18 -5.97
CA GLY A 648 12.24 13.99 -5.32
C GLY A 648 10.92 14.32 -4.61
N ALA A 649 10.82 15.48 -3.96
CA ALA A 649 9.62 15.96 -3.30
C ALA A 649 8.47 16.21 -4.29
N ALA A 650 8.75 16.82 -5.44
CA ALA A 650 7.75 17.09 -6.47
C ALA A 650 7.12 15.79 -7.00
N SER A 651 7.93 14.80 -7.36
CA SER A 651 7.46 13.49 -7.80
C SER A 651 6.63 12.78 -6.72
N TRP A 652 7.09 12.83 -5.46
CA TRP A 652 6.39 12.23 -4.34
C TRP A 652 5.01 12.86 -4.09
N LEU A 653 4.88 14.18 -4.28
CA LEU A 653 3.61 14.92 -4.14
C LEU A 653 2.64 14.60 -5.28
N GLU A 654 3.11 14.50 -6.53
CA GLU A 654 2.29 14.14 -7.69
C GLU A 654 1.59 12.79 -7.46
N ASP A 655 2.31 11.83 -6.89
CA ASP A 655 1.77 10.51 -6.58
C ASP A 655 0.71 10.52 -5.47
N ARG A 656 0.67 11.58 -4.66
CA ARG A 656 -0.21 11.76 -3.49
C ARG A 656 -1.14 12.95 -3.59
N ALA A 657 -1.23 13.57 -4.76
CA ALA A 657 -2.13 14.69 -4.97
C ALA A 657 -3.57 14.32 -4.59
N TRP A 658 -4.28 15.21 -3.89
CA TRP A 658 -5.66 14.99 -3.49
C TRP A 658 -6.56 14.67 -4.67
N SER A 659 -6.30 15.31 -5.83
CA SER A 659 -7.01 15.02 -7.07
C SER A 659 -6.90 13.56 -7.51
N ARG A 660 -5.73 12.93 -7.32
CA ARG A 660 -5.50 11.51 -7.60
C ARG A 660 -6.19 10.62 -6.56
N ILE A 661 -6.02 10.92 -5.28
CA ILE A 661 -6.64 10.18 -4.17
C ILE A 661 -8.18 10.21 -4.29
N GLY A 662 -8.75 11.37 -4.61
CA GLY A 662 -10.20 11.52 -4.80
C GLY A 662 -10.73 10.66 -5.96
N ARG A 663 -10.08 10.68 -7.12
CA ARG A 663 -10.44 9.81 -8.26
C ARG A 663 -10.36 8.32 -7.90
N GLN A 664 -9.28 7.90 -7.25
CA GLN A 664 -9.09 6.51 -6.82
C GLN A 664 -10.18 6.09 -5.83
N MET A 665 -10.53 6.93 -4.86
CA MET A 665 -11.59 6.67 -3.88
C MET A 665 -12.97 6.55 -4.54
N VAL A 666 -13.31 7.47 -5.45
CA VAL A 666 -14.57 7.42 -6.20
C VAL A 666 -14.66 6.14 -7.04
N GLY A 667 -13.60 5.81 -7.77
CA GLY A 667 -13.55 4.57 -8.55
C GLY A 667 -13.73 3.33 -7.67
N MET A 668 -13.02 3.27 -6.54
CA MET A 668 -13.14 2.17 -5.56
C MET A 668 -14.59 2.04 -5.04
N LEU A 669 -15.23 3.14 -4.63
CA LEU A 669 -16.61 3.15 -4.18
C LEU A 669 -17.57 2.64 -5.25
N ARG A 670 -17.44 3.13 -6.49
CA ARG A 670 -18.27 2.67 -7.60
C ARG A 670 -18.02 1.21 -7.95
N GLY A 671 -16.76 0.75 -7.91
CA GLY A 671 -16.40 -0.65 -8.14
C GLY A 671 -16.93 -1.59 -7.07
N LEU A 672 -16.99 -1.16 -5.82
CA LEU A 672 -17.54 -1.94 -4.69
C LEU A 672 -19.07 -1.95 -4.66
N ALA A 673 -19.73 -0.91 -5.18
CA ALA A 673 -21.19 -0.79 -5.20
C ALA A 673 -21.85 -1.55 -6.36
N ARG A 674 -21.07 -2.14 -7.26
CA ARG A 674 -21.49 -2.89 -8.46
C ARG A 674 -21.23 -4.39 -8.32
#